data_f2ff7ba9d05a0c3cc46bf05fb94ae075
#
_entry.id   f2ff7ba9d05a0c3cc46bf05fb94ae075
#
_cell.length_a   1.000
_cell.length_b   1.000
_cell.length_c   1.000
_cell.angle_alpha   90.00
_cell.angle_beta   90.00
_cell.angle_gamma   90.00
#
_symmetry.space_group_name_H-M   'P 1'
#
loop_
_entity.id
_entity.type
_entity.pdbx_description
1 polymer ?
#
loop_
_entity_poly.entity_id
_entity_poly.type
_entity_poly.pdbx_seq_one_letter_code
_entity_poly.pdbx_strand_id
1 'polypeptide(L)'
;MQEQDRIIKINIEEEMKSSYIDYSMSVIVARALPDVRDGLKPVHRRILYGMMELGNTSDKAYKKSARIVGEVLGKYHPHGDSSVYGALVRMAQDWAMRYPLVDGQGNFGSIDGDSAAAMRYTEARLKKVGEDMMQDLYKETVDFTNNFDDTLQEPTVMPTRIPNLLVNGASGIAVGMATNMPTHNLGEVIDACVAYIDNNEIDTDGLMQYVKAPDFPTGGYIYGISGVREAYETGRGRVIMRAKTEIESHPTHDKIIVNEIPYNVNKRELIEHIASLVNEKKIEGISYVNDESDREGMRIVIDVKRDANAGVVLNKLFKMTALQSSFSVNNIALVGGRPKCLTLKDMIKCFVDHRHDVVIRRTKFELRKAKERAHILEGLIIASDNIDEVVRIIRAAKTPNEAIQNLMTRFELSEIQARAIVEMRLRQLTGLMQDQLHAEYEELMKQIAYLEAILVNDELCKKVIKDELEEVKAKYGDSRRSEIVYASEEFNPEDFYADDQMVITISHLGYIKRTPLAEFRTQNRGGVGSKGSETRDEDFVEHIYPATMHNTMMFFTQRGKCYWLKVYEIPEGTKVSKGRAIQNLLNIEPGDVVTAYLRVKNLNDTDFINSHYVVFCTKDGVIKKTMLEQYSRPRQNGVNAIAIREDDRVIEVRMTNGDNEIIIANRNGRAIRFHESAVRAMGRTATGVRGMTLDEDGVDEVIGMVCVKDPENESIMVVSEQGYGKRSEIEDYRKTNRGGKGVKTLNITEKTGKLVAIKSVTDENDLMIINKSGITIRLKVQDVRIMGRATQGVRLINLEKRNDQIGSVCKVMTETEDEELSEETLLTEAGEGTVIIEDDMDINLETTSEE
;
A
#
# COMPACT_ATOMS: atom_id res chain seq x y z
N MET A 1 -32.88 -46.99 -49.77
CA MET A 1 -33.49 -46.12 -48.73
C MET A 1 -32.55 -44.92 -48.59
N GLN A 2 -32.98 -43.79 -49.14
CA GLN A 2 -32.18 -42.53 -48.96
C GLN A 2 -32.38 -42.05 -47.53
N GLU A 3 -31.29 -42.00 -46.79
CA GLU A 3 -31.27 -41.24 -45.53
C GLU A 3 -31.56 -39.74 -45.84
N GLN A 4 -32.73 -39.32 -45.46
CA GLN A 4 -33.04 -37.89 -45.48
C GLN A 4 -32.17 -37.21 -44.40
N ASP A 5 -31.17 -36.46 -44.83
CA ASP A 5 -30.43 -35.53 -43.96
C ASP A 5 -31.43 -34.63 -43.23
N ARG A 6 -31.59 -34.87 -41.96
CA ARG A 6 -32.45 -34.06 -41.06
C ARG A 6 -31.76 -32.77 -40.77
N ILE A 7 -32.01 -31.73 -41.57
CA ILE A 7 -31.51 -30.38 -41.29
C ILE A 7 -32.29 -29.84 -40.08
N ILE A 8 -31.59 -29.77 -38.93
CA ILE A 8 -32.10 -29.16 -37.72
C ILE A 8 -31.72 -27.67 -37.79
N LYS A 9 -32.68 -26.75 -37.74
CA LYS A 9 -32.42 -25.32 -37.65
C LYS A 9 -32.03 -25.00 -36.21
N ILE A 10 -30.78 -24.57 -36.01
CA ILE A 10 -30.23 -24.15 -34.71
C ILE A 10 -30.21 -22.63 -34.73
N ASN A 11 -30.76 -22.00 -33.66
CA ASN A 11 -30.65 -20.58 -33.45
C ASN A 11 -29.23 -20.28 -32.93
N ILE A 12 -28.43 -19.54 -33.68
CA ILE A 12 -27.05 -19.24 -33.35
C ILE A 12 -26.90 -18.49 -32.02
N GLU A 13 -27.89 -17.63 -31.69
CA GLU A 13 -27.86 -16.89 -30.39
C GLU A 13 -28.07 -17.83 -29.21
N GLU A 14 -28.96 -18.78 -29.30
CA GLU A 14 -29.22 -19.77 -28.24
C GLU A 14 -28.06 -20.72 -28.08
N GLU A 15 -27.48 -21.19 -29.16
CA GLU A 15 -26.32 -22.08 -29.19
C GLU A 15 -25.08 -21.37 -28.59
N MET A 16 -24.84 -20.12 -28.99
CA MET A 16 -23.73 -19.34 -28.42
C MET A 16 -23.92 -19.07 -26.93
N LYS A 17 -25.15 -18.75 -26.49
CA LYS A 17 -25.43 -18.55 -25.06
C LYS A 17 -25.18 -19.81 -24.26
N SER A 18 -25.70 -20.94 -24.71
CA SER A 18 -25.50 -22.25 -24.05
C SER A 18 -24.03 -22.63 -24.00
N SER A 19 -23.34 -22.58 -25.14
CA SER A 19 -21.92 -22.93 -25.23
C SER A 19 -21.03 -22.00 -24.38
N TYR A 20 -21.36 -20.69 -24.31
CA TYR A 20 -20.62 -19.75 -23.47
C TYR A 20 -20.87 -19.98 -21.96
N ILE A 21 -22.11 -20.35 -21.61
CA ILE A 21 -22.43 -20.72 -20.21
C ILE A 21 -21.66 -21.96 -19.80
N ASP A 22 -21.69 -23.01 -20.65
CA ASP A 22 -21.00 -24.28 -20.41
C ASP A 22 -19.48 -24.07 -20.30
N TYR A 23 -18.90 -23.28 -21.21
CA TYR A 23 -17.49 -22.89 -21.14
C TYR A 23 -17.18 -22.13 -19.85
N SER A 24 -18.01 -21.14 -19.52
CA SER A 24 -17.81 -20.32 -18.30
C SER A 24 -17.88 -21.17 -17.04
N MET A 25 -18.85 -22.07 -16.95
CA MET A 25 -18.98 -23.01 -15.83
C MET A 25 -17.78 -23.94 -15.73
N SER A 26 -17.31 -24.47 -16.86
CA SER A 26 -16.10 -25.29 -16.89
C SER A 26 -14.86 -24.55 -16.41
N VAL A 27 -14.66 -23.31 -16.87
CA VAL A 27 -13.51 -22.49 -16.44
C VAL A 27 -13.58 -22.15 -14.95
N ILE A 28 -14.76 -21.86 -14.42
CA ILE A 28 -14.97 -21.54 -13.01
C ILE A 28 -14.71 -22.77 -12.13
N VAL A 29 -15.39 -23.89 -12.41
CA VAL A 29 -15.40 -25.06 -11.52
C VAL A 29 -14.20 -25.98 -11.74
N ALA A 30 -13.78 -26.18 -13.00
CA ALA A 30 -12.78 -27.19 -13.36
C ALA A 30 -11.40 -26.63 -13.75
N ARG A 31 -11.14 -25.33 -13.62
CA ARG A 31 -9.85 -24.75 -14.04
C ARG A 31 -9.27 -23.71 -13.10
N ALA A 32 -10.01 -22.60 -12.86
CA ALA A 32 -9.41 -21.38 -12.32
C ALA A 32 -9.49 -21.27 -10.80
N LEU A 33 -10.55 -21.77 -10.18
CA LEU A 33 -10.79 -21.60 -8.74
C LEU A 33 -10.35 -22.84 -7.95
N PRO A 34 -9.77 -22.65 -6.75
CA PRO A 34 -9.43 -23.74 -5.84
C PRO A 34 -10.68 -24.25 -5.11
N ASP A 35 -10.68 -25.53 -4.69
CA ASP A 35 -11.63 -26.05 -3.72
C ASP A 35 -11.26 -25.54 -2.31
N VAL A 36 -12.26 -25.12 -1.54
CA VAL A 36 -12.03 -24.54 -0.20
C VAL A 36 -11.40 -25.54 0.78
N ARG A 37 -11.68 -26.84 0.59
CA ARG A 37 -11.28 -27.92 1.49
C ARG A 37 -9.79 -28.25 1.42
N ASP A 38 -9.22 -28.32 0.19
CA ASP A 38 -7.80 -28.69 -0.02
C ASP A 38 -6.96 -27.55 -0.62
N GLY A 39 -7.58 -26.43 -1.02
CA GLY A 39 -6.88 -25.28 -1.58
C GLY A 39 -6.25 -25.53 -2.94
N LEU A 40 -6.60 -26.63 -3.62
CA LEU A 40 -6.01 -27.02 -4.89
C LEU A 40 -6.94 -26.77 -6.06
N LYS A 41 -6.37 -26.30 -7.16
CA LYS A 41 -7.03 -26.36 -8.47
C LYS A 41 -6.94 -27.78 -9.01
N PRO A 42 -7.82 -28.19 -9.96
CA PRO A 42 -7.77 -29.54 -10.55
C PRO A 42 -6.38 -29.94 -11.08
N VAL A 43 -5.66 -29.03 -11.75
CA VAL A 43 -4.31 -29.31 -12.28
C VAL A 43 -3.31 -29.64 -11.16
N HIS A 44 -3.31 -28.89 -10.05
CA HIS A 44 -2.42 -29.16 -8.92
C HIS A 44 -2.74 -30.49 -8.26
N ARG A 45 -4.03 -30.78 -8.04
CA ARG A 45 -4.48 -32.05 -7.44
C ARG A 45 -4.08 -33.24 -8.30
N ARG A 46 -4.24 -33.15 -9.63
CA ARG A 46 -3.85 -34.19 -10.59
C ARG A 46 -2.33 -34.42 -10.65
N ILE A 47 -1.53 -33.32 -10.53
CA ILE A 47 -0.08 -33.44 -10.48
C ILE A 47 0.35 -34.20 -9.22
N LEU A 48 -0.13 -33.81 -8.04
CA LEU A 48 0.23 -34.45 -6.77
C LEU A 48 -0.23 -35.91 -6.78
N TYR A 49 -1.43 -36.20 -7.23
CA TYR A 49 -1.96 -37.54 -7.34
C TYR A 49 -1.15 -38.40 -8.34
N GLY A 50 -0.83 -37.87 -9.52
CA GLY A 50 -0.01 -38.58 -10.50
C GLY A 50 1.42 -38.85 -10.00
N MET A 51 2.01 -37.92 -9.23
CA MET A 51 3.32 -38.16 -8.58
C MET A 51 3.23 -39.28 -7.52
N MET A 52 2.15 -39.32 -6.74
CA MET A 52 1.91 -40.39 -5.77
C MET A 52 1.75 -41.76 -6.46
N GLU A 53 0.93 -41.85 -7.51
CA GLU A 53 0.75 -43.07 -8.32
C GLU A 53 2.06 -43.55 -8.97
N LEU A 54 2.93 -42.62 -9.39
CA LEU A 54 4.28 -42.97 -9.85
C LEU A 54 5.22 -43.47 -8.73
N GLY A 55 4.77 -43.40 -7.46
CA GLY A 55 5.63 -43.68 -6.31
C GLY A 55 6.81 -42.70 -6.22
N ASN A 56 6.57 -41.41 -6.59
CA ASN A 56 7.60 -40.39 -6.61
C ASN A 56 7.59 -39.56 -5.30
N THR A 57 7.78 -40.28 -4.21
CA THR A 57 7.75 -39.76 -2.84
C THR A 57 9.10 -39.13 -2.43
N SER A 58 9.11 -38.41 -1.32
CA SER A 58 10.26 -37.65 -0.82
C SER A 58 11.48 -38.49 -0.47
N ASP A 59 11.26 -39.78 -0.15
CA ASP A 59 12.30 -40.79 0.14
C ASP A 59 12.90 -41.44 -1.11
N LYS A 60 12.33 -41.18 -2.28
CA LYS A 60 12.78 -41.76 -3.55
C LYS A 60 13.67 -40.83 -4.35
N ALA A 61 14.34 -41.36 -5.35
CA ALA A 61 15.11 -40.59 -6.30
C ALA A 61 14.22 -39.65 -7.11
N TYR A 62 14.75 -38.51 -7.50
CA TYR A 62 14.07 -37.57 -8.40
C TYR A 62 13.71 -38.23 -9.73
N LYS A 63 12.60 -37.84 -10.31
CA LYS A 63 12.19 -38.22 -11.66
C LYS A 63 12.19 -37.03 -12.59
N LYS A 64 12.54 -37.27 -13.87
CA LYS A 64 12.43 -36.17 -14.89
C LYS A 64 11.04 -35.56 -14.89
N SER A 65 10.98 -34.24 -14.88
CA SER A 65 9.70 -33.52 -14.91
C SER A 65 8.85 -33.91 -16.13
N ALA A 66 9.49 -34.19 -17.28
CA ALA A 66 8.80 -34.68 -18.47
C ALA A 66 8.05 -36.00 -18.24
N ARG A 67 8.56 -36.89 -17.38
CA ARG A 67 7.86 -38.15 -17.03
C ARG A 67 6.62 -37.88 -16.19
N ILE A 68 6.72 -36.97 -15.22
CA ILE A 68 5.60 -36.58 -14.35
C ILE A 68 4.51 -35.92 -15.20
N VAL A 69 4.89 -34.93 -16.04
CA VAL A 69 3.96 -34.24 -16.95
C VAL A 69 3.28 -35.21 -17.90
N GLY A 70 4.05 -36.15 -18.50
CA GLY A 70 3.49 -37.15 -19.41
C GLY A 70 2.49 -38.08 -18.72
N GLU A 71 2.73 -38.48 -17.48
CA GLU A 71 1.82 -39.31 -16.69
C GLU A 71 0.50 -38.57 -16.41
N VAL A 72 0.58 -37.31 -16.01
CA VAL A 72 -0.58 -36.47 -15.70
C VAL A 72 -1.40 -36.19 -16.96
N LEU A 73 -0.77 -35.88 -18.09
CA LEU A 73 -1.43 -35.62 -19.35
C LEU A 73 -2.14 -36.86 -19.90
N GLY A 74 -1.45 -38.00 -19.87
CA GLY A 74 -1.97 -39.25 -20.40
C GLY A 74 -3.12 -39.84 -19.61
N LYS A 75 -3.19 -39.55 -18.29
CA LYS A 75 -4.16 -40.22 -17.41
C LYS A 75 -5.26 -39.32 -16.86
N TYR A 76 -4.96 -38.04 -16.60
CA TYR A 76 -5.86 -37.20 -15.78
C TYR A 76 -6.17 -35.83 -16.37
N HIS A 77 -5.23 -35.20 -17.12
CA HIS A 77 -5.38 -33.78 -17.50
C HIS A 77 -5.14 -33.54 -19.00
N PRO A 78 -6.16 -33.68 -19.86
CA PRO A 78 -6.03 -33.60 -21.32
C PRO A 78 -5.91 -32.19 -21.84
N HIS A 79 -4.84 -31.45 -21.40
CA HIS A 79 -4.56 -30.07 -21.80
C HIS A 79 -3.07 -29.94 -22.21
N GLY A 80 -2.63 -28.72 -22.53
CA GLY A 80 -1.25 -28.48 -22.95
C GLY A 80 -0.20 -28.83 -21.88
N ASP A 81 0.90 -29.42 -22.30
CA ASP A 81 2.03 -29.82 -21.45
C ASP A 81 2.67 -28.63 -20.70
N SER A 82 2.72 -27.49 -21.35
CA SER A 82 3.24 -26.26 -20.77
C SER A 82 2.45 -25.79 -19.55
N SER A 83 1.11 -26.00 -19.55
CA SER A 83 0.25 -25.62 -18.42
C SER A 83 0.48 -26.53 -17.20
N VAL A 84 0.65 -27.83 -17.43
CA VAL A 84 0.95 -28.81 -16.38
C VAL A 84 2.37 -28.58 -15.83
N TYR A 85 3.34 -28.37 -16.71
CA TYR A 85 4.72 -28.10 -16.31
C TYR A 85 4.82 -26.79 -15.54
N GLY A 86 4.18 -25.71 -16.00
CA GLY A 86 4.14 -24.44 -15.29
C GLY A 86 3.55 -24.54 -13.87
N ALA A 87 2.49 -25.33 -13.70
CA ALA A 87 1.90 -25.60 -12.39
C ALA A 87 2.86 -26.43 -11.49
N LEU A 88 3.53 -27.44 -12.03
CA LEU A 88 4.56 -28.22 -11.32
C LEU A 88 5.72 -27.31 -10.86
N VAL A 89 6.22 -26.47 -11.76
CA VAL A 89 7.29 -25.51 -11.47
C VAL A 89 6.90 -24.59 -10.32
N ARG A 90 5.72 -23.99 -10.38
CA ARG A 90 5.25 -23.08 -9.32
C ARG A 90 5.15 -23.76 -7.96
N MET A 91 4.74 -25.03 -7.90
CA MET A 91 4.66 -25.79 -6.63
C MET A 91 6.04 -26.09 -6.02
N ALA A 92 7.13 -25.95 -6.78
CA ALA A 92 8.51 -26.15 -6.31
C ALA A 92 9.22 -24.85 -5.94
N GLN A 93 8.68 -23.67 -6.32
CA GLN A 93 9.31 -22.37 -6.10
C GLN A 93 9.04 -21.86 -4.67
N ASP A 94 10.10 -21.58 -3.91
CA ASP A 94 10.03 -21.13 -2.51
C ASP A 94 9.70 -19.63 -2.36
N TRP A 95 9.84 -18.85 -3.42
CA TRP A 95 9.38 -17.45 -3.50
C TRP A 95 7.92 -17.31 -3.97
N ALA A 96 7.32 -18.38 -4.52
CA ALA A 96 5.95 -18.41 -4.99
C ALA A 96 4.97 -19.07 -4.00
N MET A 97 5.46 -20.08 -3.25
CA MET A 97 4.68 -20.82 -2.26
C MET A 97 5.31 -20.70 -0.88
N ARG A 98 4.49 -20.43 0.13
CA ARG A 98 4.97 -20.32 1.51
C ARG A 98 5.47 -21.67 2.04
N TYR A 99 4.79 -22.76 1.66
CA TYR A 99 5.16 -24.16 1.92
C TYR A 99 5.11 -24.94 0.61
N PRO A 100 6.23 -25.03 -0.14
CA PRO A 100 6.27 -25.76 -1.40
C PRO A 100 5.89 -27.24 -1.25
N LEU A 101 5.10 -27.75 -2.19
CA LEU A 101 4.59 -29.13 -2.18
C LEU A 101 5.46 -30.08 -2.97
N VAL A 102 6.31 -29.54 -3.84
CA VAL A 102 7.20 -30.28 -4.74
C VAL A 102 8.65 -29.90 -4.42
N ASP A 103 9.54 -30.87 -4.46
CA ASP A 103 10.98 -30.71 -4.36
C ASP A 103 11.58 -30.82 -5.76
N GLY A 104 12.16 -29.71 -6.24
CA GLY A 104 12.72 -29.58 -7.57
C GLY A 104 14.23 -29.65 -7.59
N GLN A 105 14.80 -30.30 -8.59
CA GLN A 105 16.24 -30.32 -8.86
C GLN A 105 16.52 -29.78 -10.26
N GLY A 106 17.40 -28.80 -10.35
CA GLY A 106 17.76 -28.11 -11.59
C GLY A 106 17.26 -26.65 -11.59
N ASN A 107 17.13 -26.06 -12.75
CA ASN A 107 16.66 -24.68 -12.88
C ASN A 107 15.11 -24.62 -12.97
N PHE A 108 14.50 -24.21 -11.88
CA PHE A 108 13.04 -23.94 -11.76
C PHE A 108 12.69 -22.46 -11.88
N GLY A 109 13.55 -21.64 -12.48
CA GLY A 109 13.39 -20.20 -12.58
C GLY A 109 14.06 -19.44 -11.43
N SER A 110 13.90 -18.14 -11.41
CA SER A 110 14.42 -17.28 -10.35
C SER A 110 13.44 -16.16 -10.02
N ILE A 111 13.69 -15.45 -8.91
CA ILE A 111 12.94 -14.25 -8.52
C ILE A 111 13.17 -13.08 -9.50
N ASP A 112 14.19 -13.19 -10.36
CA ASP A 112 14.47 -12.25 -11.45
C ASP A 112 13.55 -12.43 -12.67
N GLY A 113 12.61 -13.39 -12.59
CA GLY A 113 11.69 -13.67 -13.68
C GLY A 113 12.26 -14.59 -14.75
N ASP A 114 13.42 -15.23 -14.52
CA ASP A 114 13.93 -16.23 -15.42
C ASP A 114 13.00 -17.43 -15.51
N SER A 115 12.76 -17.91 -16.70
CA SER A 115 11.95 -19.08 -16.94
C SER A 115 12.64 -20.35 -16.46
N ALA A 116 11.86 -21.33 -16.00
CA ALA A 116 12.38 -22.65 -15.72
C ALA A 116 12.97 -23.28 -16.99
N ALA A 117 14.01 -24.10 -16.82
CA ALA A 117 14.55 -24.89 -17.91
C ALA A 117 13.47 -25.86 -18.46
N ALA A 118 13.61 -26.29 -19.71
CA ALA A 118 12.68 -27.24 -20.31
C ALA A 118 12.56 -28.53 -19.46
N MET A 119 11.37 -29.12 -19.39
CA MET A 119 11.02 -30.26 -18.52
C MET A 119 11.90 -31.53 -18.70
N ARG A 120 12.63 -31.63 -19.81
CA ARG A 120 13.61 -32.70 -20.05
C ARG A 120 14.90 -32.55 -19.24
N TYR A 121 15.20 -31.34 -18.77
CA TYR A 121 16.41 -31.06 -17.98
C TYR A 121 16.15 -31.04 -16.48
N THR A 122 14.93 -30.66 -16.05
CA THR A 122 14.55 -30.58 -14.64
C THR A 122 14.07 -31.91 -14.10
N GLU A 123 14.21 -32.09 -12.80
CA GLU A 123 13.75 -33.26 -12.07
C GLU A 123 12.95 -32.85 -10.85
N ALA A 124 11.98 -33.66 -10.46
CA ALA A 124 11.13 -33.33 -9.32
C ALA A 124 10.71 -34.60 -8.54
N ARG A 125 10.35 -34.41 -7.29
CA ARG A 125 9.70 -35.38 -6.42
C ARG A 125 8.76 -34.65 -5.45
N LEU A 126 7.88 -35.39 -4.77
CA LEU A 126 7.05 -34.82 -3.72
C LEU A 126 7.93 -34.31 -2.56
N LYS A 127 7.59 -33.17 -1.97
CA LYS A 127 8.03 -32.83 -0.61
C LYS A 127 7.19 -33.58 0.41
N LYS A 128 7.70 -33.75 1.61
CA LYS A 128 6.99 -34.43 2.70
C LYS A 128 5.64 -33.77 3.02
N VAL A 129 5.58 -32.44 2.93
CA VAL A 129 4.33 -31.66 3.05
C VAL A 129 3.31 -32.09 1.98
N GLY A 130 3.75 -32.26 0.72
CA GLY A 130 2.89 -32.72 -0.36
C GLY A 130 2.39 -34.16 -0.18
N GLU A 131 3.19 -35.05 0.41
CA GLU A 131 2.76 -36.42 0.76
C GLU A 131 1.71 -36.39 1.88
N ASP A 132 1.93 -35.60 2.92
CA ASP A 132 1.03 -35.52 4.07
C ASP A 132 -0.35 -34.91 3.69
N MET A 133 -0.44 -34.14 2.59
CA MET A 133 -1.73 -33.75 2.01
C MET A 133 -2.55 -34.91 1.46
N MET A 134 -1.89 -36.00 1.05
CA MET A 134 -2.52 -37.22 0.48
C MET A 134 -2.55 -38.37 1.48
N GLN A 135 -2.15 -38.14 2.73
CA GLN A 135 -2.20 -39.14 3.78
C GLN A 135 -3.63 -39.64 3.96
N ASP A 136 -3.79 -40.95 4.10
CA ASP A 136 -5.08 -41.63 4.24
C ASP A 136 -5.98 -41.60 2.98
N LEU A 137 -5.48 -41.21 1.79
CA LEU A 137 -6.24 -41.12 0.53
C LEU A 137 -6.93 -42.47 0.18
N TYR A 138 -6.25 -43.59 0.41
CA TYR A 138 -6.76 -44.94 0.08
C TYR A 138 -7.62 -45.55 1.21
N LYS A 139 -7.99 -44.79 2.23
CA LYS A 139 -8.86 -45.24 3.30
C LYS A 139 -10.32 -44.77 3.14
N GLU A 140 -10.77 -44.58 1.92
CA GLU A 140 -12.13 -44.14 1.58
C GLU A 140 -12.52 -42.79 2.22
N THR A 141 -11.53 -41.92 2.47
CA THR A 141 -11.69 -40.65 3.15
C THR A 141 -12.35 -39.60 2.28
N VAL A 142 -12.19 -39.69 0.97
CA VAL A 142 -12.70 -38.78 -0.05
C VAL A 142 -13.35 -39.54 -1.19
N ASP A 143 -14.18 -38.85 -1.98
CA ASP A 143 -14.84 -39.45 -3.14
C ASP A 143 -13.90 -39.39 -4.34
N PHE A 144 -14.00 -40.43 -5.17
CA PHE A 144 -13.32 -40.53 -6.46
C PHE A 144 -14.32 -40.33 -7.60
N THR A 145 -13.85 -39.78 -8.69
CA THR A 145 -14.59 -39.62 -9.94
C THR A 145 -13.79 -40.24 -11.08
N ASN A 146 -14.47 -40.60 -12.18
CA ASN A 146 -13.78 -41.06 -13.36
C ASN A 146 -12.95 -39.93 -13.99
N ASN A 147 -11.82 -40.28 -14.58
CA ASN A 147 -11.03 -39.39 -15.40
C ASN A 147 -11.75 -39.05 -16.71
N PHE A 148 -11.08 -38.29 -17.60
CA PHE A 148 -11.69 -37.79 -18.86
C PHE A 148 -12.10 -38.87 -19.88
N ASP A 149 -11.55 -40.08 -19.81
CA ASP A 149 -11.81 -41.21 -20.69
C ASP A 149 -12.50 -42.41 -19.99
N ASP A 150 -12.95 -42.23 -18.76
CA ASP A 150 -13.62 -43.23 -17.92
C ASP A 150 -12.80 -44.50 -17.64
N THR A 151 -11.48 -44.50 -17.92
CA THR A 151 -10.62 -45.68 -17.71
C THR A 151 -10.03 -45.77 -16.31
N LEU A 152 -9.85 -44.63 -15.63
CA LEU A 152 -9.24 -44.51 -14.31
C LEU A 152 -10.08 -43.61 -13.39
N GLN A 153 -9.75 -43.64 -12.11
CA GLN A 153 -10.38 -42.75 -11.15
C GLN A 153 -9.38 -41.75 -10.57
N GLU A 154 -9.84 -40.55 -10.28
CA GLU A 154 -9.09 -39.49 -9.61
C GLU A 154 -9.86 -38.97 -8.39
N PRO A 155 -9.17 -38.51 -7.33
CA PRO A 155 -9.83 -37.95 -6.15
C PRO A 155 -10.46 -36.60 -6.48
N THR A 156 -11.68 -36.37 -5.97
CA THR A 156 -12.38 -35.09 -6.12
C THR A 156 -11.77 -33.97 -5.26
N VAL A 157 -11.18 -34.36 -4.12
CA VAL A 157 -10.51 -33.51 -3.15
C VAL A 157 -9.45 -34.32 -2.39
N MET A 158 -8.42 -33.68 -1.87
CA MET A 158 -7.42 -34.34 -1.03
C MET A 158 -7.86 -34.39 0.43
N PRO A 159 -7.55 -35.50 1.17
CA PRO A 159 -7.84 -35.64 2.60
C PRO A 159 -6.80 -34.87 3.44
N THR A 160 -6.48 -33.66 3.08
CA THR A 160 -5.36 -32.90 3.63
C THR A 160 -5.48 -32.64 5.13
N ARG A 161 -4.38 -32.81 5.87
CA ARG A 161 -4.22 -32.35 7.27
C ARG A 161 -3.71 -30.92 7.35
N ILE A 162 -3.30 -30.34 6.22
CA ILE A 162 -2.72 -29.00 6.12
C ILE A 162 -3.79 -28.04 5.57
N PRO A 163 -4.05 -26.92 6.20
CA PRO A 163 -4.99 -25.89 5.72
C PRO A 163 -4.42 -25.12 4.50
N ASN A 164 -4.18 -25.86 3.41
CA ASN A 164 -3.39 -25.41 2.27
C ASN A 164 -3.94 -24.15 1.60
N LEU A 165 -5.27 -23.96 1.56
CA LEU A 165 -5.88 -22.76 0.98
C LEU A 165 -5.40 -21.49 1.68
N LEU A 166 -5.36 -21.48 3.01
CA LEU A 166 -4.88 -20.34 3.80
C LEU A 166 -3.36 -20.23 3.76
N VAL A 167 -2.66 -21.36 3.90
CA VAL A 167 -1.21 -21.39 4.07
C VAL A 167 -0.48 -21.00 2.78
N ASN A 168 -0.87 -21.56 1.64
CA ASN A 168 -0.24 -21.28 0.35
C ASN A 168 -1.02 -20.27 -0.52
N GLY A 169 -2.24 -19.92 -0.12
CA GLY A 169 -3.08 -19.03 -0.90
C GLY A 169 -3.49 -19.61 -2.26
N ALA A 170 -4.09 -18.80 -3.08
CA ALA A 170 -4.42 -19.14 -4.47
C ALA A 170 -4.61 -17.88 -5.31
N SER A 171 -4.24 -17.92 -6.58
CA SER A 171 -4.52 -16.87 -7.54
C SER A 171 -5.07 -17.47 -8.83
N GLY A 172 -6.09 -16.87 -9.44
CA GLY A 172 -6.67 -17.39 -10.70
C GLY A 172 -7.70 -16.45 -11.29
N ILE A 173 -7.78 -16.47 -12.62
CA ILE A 173 -8.71 -15.66 -13.39
C ILE A 173 -9.73 -16.61 -14.03
N ALA A 174 -10.99 -16.46 -13.67
CA ALA A 174 -12.12 -17.18 -14.26
C ALA A 174 -12.97 -16.22 -15.12
N VAL A 175 -14.05 -16.73 -15.70
CA VAL A 175 -14.99 -15.88 -16.43
C VAL A 175 -15.85 -15.09 -15.44
N GLY A 176 -15.79 -13.77 -15.51
CA GLY A 176 -16.58 -12.88 -14.66
C GLY A 176 -16.08 -12.74 -13.21
N MET A 177 -15.04 -13.46 -12.81
CA MET A 177 -14.48 -13.38 -11.45
C MET A 177 -13.01 -13.78 -11.42
N ALA A 178 -12.30 -13.33 -10.38
CA ALA A 178 -10.92 -13.73 -10.13
C ALA A 178 -10.74 -14.03 -8.64
N THR A 179 -9.84 -14.93 -8.30
CA THR A 179 -9.41 -15.17 -6.93
C THR A 179 -7.98 -14.72 -6.74
N ASN A 180 -7.70 -14.11 -5.59
CA ASN A 180 -6.35 -13.72 -5.18
C ASN A 180 -6.26 -13.79 -3.66
N MET A 181 -5.84 -14.93 -3.15
CA MET A 181 -5.74 -15.23 -1.73
C MET A 181 -4.30 -15.13 -1.27
N PRO A 182 -4.01 -14.40 -0.19
CA PRO A 182 -2.66 -14.31 0.36
C PRO A 182 -2.26 -15.60 1.08
N THR A 183 -0.96 -15.77 1.26
CA THR A 183 -0.36 -16.86 2.04
C THR A 183 -0.32 -16.50 3.53
N HIS A 184 -0.29 -17.53 4.41
CA HIS A 184 -0.26 -17.33 5.86
C HIS A 184 0.74 -18.28 6.54
N ASN A 185 1.14 -17.96 7.77
CA ASN A 185 1.96 -18.82 8.60
C ASN A 185 1.17 -20.06 9.06
N LEU A 186 1.76 -21.24 8.91
CA LEU A 186 1.09 -22.51 9.24
C LEU A 186 0.75 -22.61 10.73
N GLY A 187 1.67 -22.21 11.59
CA GLY A 187 1.45 -22.23 13.04
C GLY A 187 0.28 -21.36 13.47
N GLU A 188 0.21 -20.14 12.96
CA GLU A 188 -0.88 -19.19 13.23
C GLU A 188 -2.25 -19.73 12.76
N VAL A 189 -2.29 -20.32 11.56
CA VAL A 189 -3.54 -20.88 11.01
C VAL A 189 -3.98 -22.10 11.79
N ILE A 190 -3.07 -22.99 12.21
CA ILE A 190 -3.41 -24.15 13.02
C ILE A 190 -3.94 -23.71 14.39
N ASP A 191 -3.31 -22.74 15.05
CA ASP A 191 -3.80 -22.20 16.33
C ASP A 191 -5.22 -21.62 16.20
N ALA A 192 -5.51 -20.94 15.08
CA ALA A 192 -6.85 -20.45 14.79
C ALA A 192 -7.85 -21.59 14.53
N CYS A 193 -7.44 -22.66 13.85
CA CYS A 193 -8.29 -23.86 13.68
C CYS A 193 -8.62 -24.52 15.01
N VAL A 194 -7.63 -24.66 15.89
CA VAL A 194 -7.82 -25.21 17.25
C VAL A 194 -8.75 -24.32 18.06
N ALA A 195 -8.54 -22.99 18.05
CA ALA A 195 -9.42 -22.04 18.73
C ALA A 195 -10.86 -22.11 18.20
N TYR A 196 -11.06 -22.29 16.89
CA TYR A 196 -12.39 -22.46 16.28
C TYR A 196 -13.03 -23.78 16.70
N ILE A 197 -12.28 -24.88 16.81
CA ILE A 197 -12.79 -26.16 17.29
C ILE A 197 -13.25 -26.05 18.75
N ASP A 198 -12.53 -25.27 19.58
CA ASP A 198 -12.90 -25.03 20.98
C ASP A 198 -14.11 -24.12 21.13
N ASN A 199 -14.25 -23.13 20.25
CA ASN A 199 -15.34 -22.16 20.26
C ASN A 199 -15.80 -21.84 18.82
N ASN A 200 -16.84 -22.53 18.36
CA ASN A 200 -17.40 -22.31 17.01
C ASN A 200 -18.00 -20.91 16.80
N GLU A 201 -18.31 -20.18 17.90
CA GLU A 201 -18.88 -18.83 17.82
C GLU A 201 -17.80 -17.73 17.80
N ILE A 202 -16.51 -18.09 17.83
CA ILE A 202 -15.41 -17.13 17.75
C ILE A 202 -15.61 -16.20 16.54
N ASP A 203 -15.50 -14.90 16.75
CA ASP A 203 -15.60 -13.88 15.71
C ASP A 203 -14.27 -13.67 14.97
N THR A 204 -14.27 -12.79 13.95
CA THR A 204 -13.06 -12.50 13.17
C THR A 204 -11.99 -11.85 14.03
N ASP A 205 -12.35 -10.98 14.97
CA ASP A 205 -11.40 -10.34 15.87
C ASP A 205 -10.71 -11.35 16.82
N GLY A 206 -11.47 -12.33 17.31
CA GLY A 206 -10.91 -13.45 18.08
C GLY A 206 -9.94 -14.30 17.26
N LEU A 207 -10.29 -14.60 16.00
CA LEU A 207 -9.40 -15.33 15.08
C LEU A 207 -8.15 -14.54 14.72
N MET A 208 -8.22 -13.20 14.62
CA MET A 208 -7.08 -12.32 14.35
C MET A 208 -6.07 -12.25 15.50
N GLN A 209 -6.40 -12.72 16.69
CA GLN A 209 -5.42 -12.90 17.76
C GLN A 209 -4.40 -13.98 17.41
N TYR A 210 -4.79 -14.97 16.63
CA TYR A 210 -3.96 -16.07 16.15
C TYR A 210 -3.40 -15.77 14.77
N VAL A 211 -4.25 -15.53 13.75
CA VAL A 211 -3.86 -15.15 12.38
C VAL A 211 -3.79 -13.64 12.29
N LYS A 212 -2.64 -13.08 12.63
CA LYS A 212 -2.46 -11.62 12.74
C LYS A 212 -2.55 -10.90 11.40
N ALA A 213 -1.92 -11.47 10.37
CA ALA A 213 -1.88 -10.93 9.00
C ALA A 213 -1.38 -12.01 8.03
N PRO A 214 -1.47 -11.81 6.70
CA PRO A 214 -0.78 -12.63 5.71
C PRO A 214 0.72 -12.80 6.03
N ASP A 215 1.30 -13.91 5.58
CA ASP A 215 2.74 -14.21 5.71
C ASP A 215 3.28 -14.62 4.33
N PHE A 216 3.99 -13.71 3.68
CA PHE A 216 4.43 -13.90 2.30
C PHE A 216 5.76 -14.67 2.22
N PRO A 217 5.96 -15.50 1.19
CA PRO A 217 7.19 -16.28 1.01
C PRO A 217 8.46 -15.41 0.92
N THR A 218 8.34 -14.23 0.34
CA THR A 218 9.45 -13.29 0.12
C THR A 218 9.71 -12.36 1.31
N GLY A 219 8.97 -12.51 2.42
CA GLY A 219 9.13 -11.67 3.61
C GLY A 219 8.58 -10.26 3.43
N GLY A 220 9.36 -9.26 3.79
CA GLY A 220 8.99 -7.84 3.76
C GLY A 220 8.08 -7.40 4.90
N TYR A 221 7.62 -6.17 4.82
CA TYR A 221 6.71 -5.58 5.79
C TYR A 221 5.27 -5.57 5.29
N ILE A 222 4.33 -5.91 6.17
CA ILE A 222 2.90 -5.60 6.00
C ILE A 222 2.64 -4.27 6.70
N TYR A 223 2.24 -3.27 5.94
CA TYR A 223 2.11 -1.89 6.43
C TYR A 223 0.65 -1.53 6.66
N GLY A 224 0.28 -1.36 7.93
CA GLY A 224 -1.10 -1.14 8.36
C GLY A 224 -1.95 -2.41 8.42
N ILE A 225 -2.89 -2.46 9.39
CA ILE A 225 -3.72 -3.64 9.65
C ILE A 225 -5.16 -3.49 9.13
N SER A 226 -5.60 -2.28 8.78
CA SER A 226 -6.97 -1.99 8.36
C SER A 226 -7.40 -2.79 7.13
N GLY A 227 -6.56 -2.84 6.09
CA GLY A 227 -6.83 -3.62 4.89
C GLY A 227 -6.80 -5.13 5.10
N VAL A 228 -6.02 -5.61 6.08
CA VAL A 228 -6.02 -7.03 6.51
C VAL A 228 -7.34 -7.37 7.20
N ARG A 229 -7.79 -6.51 8.14
CA ARG A 229 -9.07 -6.69 8.84
C ARG A 229 -10.23 -6.73 7.85
N GLU A 230 -10.29 -5.78 6.94
CA GLU A 230 -11.31 -5.73 5.89
C GLU A 230 -11.32 -7.03 5.06
N ALA A 231 -10.14 -7.53 4.67
CA ALA A 231 -10.01 -8.78 3.92
C ALA A 231 -10.51 -10.00 4.70
N TYR A 232 -10.28 -10.05 6.00
CA TYR A 232 -10.72 -11.18 6.85
C TYR A 232 -12.20 -11.12 7.18
N GLU A 233 -12.80 -9.93 7.32
CA GLU A 233 -14.22 -9.75 7.60
C GLU A 233 -15.10 -9.91 6.35
N THR A 234 -14.65 -9.42 5.20
CA THR A 234 -15.48 -9.33 3.99
C THR A 234 -15.05 -10.30 2.88
N GLY A 235 -13.87 -10.88 2.98
CA GLY A 235 -13.22 -11.64 1.91
C GLY A 235 -12.57 -10.76 0.84
N ARG A 236 -12.58 -9.42 0.99
CA ARG A 236 -11.96 -8.46 0.09
C ARG A 236 -11.27 -7.38 0.88
N GLY A 237 -10.08 -6.98 0.43
CA GLY A 237 -9.32 -5.93 1.10
C GLY A 237 -8.03 -5.62 0.34
N ARG A 238 -7.32 -4.60 0.79
CA ARG A 238 -6.04 -4.17 0.20
C ARG A 238 -4.95 -4.21 1.25
N VAL A 239 -4.04 -5.16 1.13
CA VAL A 239 -2.86 -5.30 2.00
C VAL A 239 -1.69 -4.55 1.38
N ILE A 240 -1.10 -3.61 2.11
CA ILE A 240 0.08 -2.89 1.65
C ILE A 240 1.32 -3.66 2.08
N MET A 241 2.18 -3.96 1.11
CA MET A 241 3.46 -4.63 1.31
C MET A 241 4.60 -3.68 1.03
N ARG A 242 5.64 -3.70 1.85
CA ARG A 242 6.89 -2.95 1.66
C ARG A 242 8.10 -3.86 1.68
N ALA A 243 9.09 -3.50 0.90
CA ALA A 243 10.41 -4.11 0.95
C ALA A 243 11.07 -3.90 2.32
N LYS A 244 11.86 -4.86 2.76
CA LYS A 244 12.73 -4.71 3.93
C LYS A 244 14.01 -4.00 3.51
N THR A 245 14.22 -2.82 4.07
CA THR A 245 15.32 -1.95 3.67
C THR A 245 16.10 -1.47 4.88
N GLU A 246 17.40 -1.33 4.70
CA GLU A 246 18.32 -0.78 5.70
C GLU A 246 19.13 0.35 5.08
N ILE A 247 19.48 1.37 5.86
CA ILE A 247 20.34 2.47 5.42
C ILE A 247 21.69 2.28 6.10
N GLU A 248 22.69 1.99 5.30
CA GLU A 248 24.09 1.91 5.75
C GLU A 248 24.78 3.26 5.49
N SER A 249 25.19 3.93 6.55
CA SER A 249 25.92 5.21 6.44
C SER A 249 27.43 4.95 6.34
N HIS A 250 28.02 5.42 5.24
CA HIS A 250 29.45 5.42 5.03
C HIS A 250 30.03 6.84 5.11
N PRO A 251 31.34 7.02 5.39
CA PRO A 251 31.96 8.35 5.50
C PRO A 251 31.82 9.22 4.25
N THR A 252 31.60 8.62 3.09
CA THR A 252 31.54 9.30 1.79
C THR A 252 30.14 9.42 1.21
N HIS A 253 29.24 8.49 1.50
CA HIS A 253 27.87 8.45 0.98
C HIS A 253 27.06 7.38 1.72
N ASP A 254 25.75 7.50 1.72
CA ASP A 254 24.84 6.51 2.26
C ASP A 254 24.47 5.47 1.20
N LYS A 255 24.16 4.25 1.67
CA LYS A 255 23.63 3.17 0.83
C LYS A 255 22.28 2.72 1.36
N ILE A 256 21.34 2.51 0.47
CA ILE A 256 20.08 1.86 0.77
C ILE A 256 20.20 0.41 0.32
N ILE A 257 20.12 -0.50 1.29
CA ILE A 257 20.18 -1.95 1.07
C ILE A 257 18.77 -2.50 1.10
N VAL A 258 18.38 -3.27 0.09
CA VAL A 258 17.09 -3.97 0.02
C VAL A 258 17.35 -5.46 0.18
N ASN A 259 16.92 -6.03 1.31
CA ASN A 259 17.13 -7.44 1.65
C ASN A 259 15.92 -8.32 1.26
N GLU A 260 14.71 -7.75 1.25
CA GLU A 260 13.48 -8.46 0.89
C GLU A 260 12.59 -7.55 0.03
N ILE A 261 11.93 -8.11 -0.98
CA ILE A 261 11.00 -7.39 -1.87
C ILE A 261 9.56 -7.87 -1.66
N PRO A 262 8.56 -7.05 -1.98
CA PRO A 262 7.15 -7.43 -1.87
C PRO A 262 6.83 -8.66 -2.72
N TYR A 263 5.89 -9.46 -2.25
CA TYR A 263 5.44 -10.67 -2.94
C TYR A 263 4.93 -10.38 -4.36
N ASN A 264 5.24 -11.27 -5.30
CA ASN A 264 4.95 -11.16 -6.73
C ASN A 264 5.65 -9.98 -7.44
N VAL A 265 6.67 -9.37 -6.86
CA VAL A 265 7.51 -8.38 -7.54
C VAL A 265 8.70 -9.10 -8.20
N ASN A 266 8.95 -8.75 -9.46
CA ASN A 266 10.13 -9.20 -10.20
C ASN A 266 11.32 -8.30 -9.86
N LYS A 267 12.42 -8.90 -9.36
CA LYS A 267 13.60 -8.15 -8.89
C LYS A 267 14.29 -7.39 -10.04
N ARG A 268 14.46 -8.03 -11.20
CA ARG A 268 15.09 -7.40 -12.38
C ARG A 268 14.27 -6.20 -12.88
N GLU A 269 12.96 -6.38 -13.08
CA GLU A 269 12.07 -5.29 -13.52
C GLU A 269 12.04 -4.13 -12.51
N LEU A 270 12.13 -4.43 -11.21
CA LEU A 270 12.23 -3.42 -10.18
C LEU A 270 13.51 -2.58 -10.32
N ILE A 271 14.67 -3.23 -10.50
CA ILE A 271 15.97 -2.56 -10.68
C ILE A 271 15.97 -1.71 -11.96
N GLU A 272 15.49 -2.26 -13.08
CA GLU A 272 15.36 -1.55 -14.35
C GLU A 272 14.45 -0.34 -14.25
N HIS A 273 13.32 -0.48 -13.53
CA HIS A 273 12.39 0.63 -13.31
C HIS A 273 13.01 1.74 -12.43
N ILE A 274 13.75 1.39 -11.38
CA ILE A 274 14.50 2.36 -10.57
C ILE A 274 15.51 3.11 -11.45
N ALA A 275 16.28 2.40 -12.25
CA ALA A 275 17.26 3.01 -13.17
C ALA A 275 16.60 3.94 -14.22
N SER A 276 15.43 3.56 -14.74
CA SER A 276 14.63 4.41 -15.65
C SER A 276 14.20 5.71 -14.97
N LEU A 277 13.67 5.66 -13.74
CA LEU A 277 13.25 6.84 -12.99
C LEU A 277 14.42 7.79 -12.67
N VAL A 278 15.61 7.24 -12.43
CA VAL A 278 16.84 8.04 -12.24
C VAL A 278 17.25 8.73 -13.54
N ASN A 279 17.24 8.00 -14.67
CA ASN A 279 17.59 8.56 -16.01
C ASN A 279 16.58 9.62 -16.44
N GLU A 280 15.31 9.45 -16.16
CA GLU A 280 14.24 10.42 -16.43
C GLU A 280 14.24 11.61 -15.44
N LYS A 281 15.16 11.62 -14.46
CA LYS A 281 15.28 12.65 -13.41
C LYS A 281 14.02 12.82 -12.55
N LYS A 282 13.22 11.78 -12.45
CA LYS A 282 12.05 11.73 -11.54
C LYS A 282 12.47 11.45 -10.11
N ILE A 283 13.54 10.67 -9.93
CA ILE A 283 14.21 10.46 -8.63
C ILE A 283 15.63 11.01 -8.77
N GLU A 284 15.90 12.06 -8.03
CA GLU A 284 17.25 12.62 -7.89
C GLU A 284 17.91 12.07 -6.62
N GLY A 285 19.23 12.10 -6.56
CA GLY A 285 19.97 11.66 -5.38
C GLY A 285 20.49 10.21 -5.42
N ILE A 286 20.20 9.43 -6.46
CA ILE A 286 20.79 8.11 -6.67
C ILE A 286 21.98 8.23 -7.60
N SER A 287 23.11 7.61 -7.23
CA SER A 287 24.31 7.55 -8.07
C SER A 287 24.38 6.25 -8.86
N TYR A 288 24.10 5.12 -8.21
CA TYR A 288 24.19 3.80 -8.81
C TYR A 288 23.21 2.82 -8.18
N VAL A 289 22.78 1.81 -8.94
CA VAL A 289 21.96 0.69 -8.44
C VAL A 289 22.61 -0.60 -8.87
N ASN A 290 22.91 -1.47 -7.93
CA ASN A 290 23.59 -2.75 -8.16
C ASN A 290 22.81 -3.91 -7.52
N ASP A 291 22.86 -5.07 -8.17
CA ASP A 291 22.38 -6.33 -7.63
C ASP A 291 23.57 -7.12 -7.12
N GLU A 292 23.67 -7.24 -5.80
CA GLU A 292 24.70 -7.99 -5.10
C GLU A 292 24.14 -9.30 -4.50
N SER A 293 22.97 -9.73 -4.95
CA SER A 293 22.34 -10.96 -4.46
C SER A 293 23.21 -12.18 -4.74
N ASP A 294 23.38 -13.02 -3.74
CA ASP A 294 24.18 -14.23 -3.80
C ASP A 294 23.47 -15.44 -3.14
N ARG A 295 24.22 -16.46 -2.73
CA ARG A 295 23.70 -17.66 -2.06
C ARG A 295 23.26 -17.40 -0.62
N GLU A 296 23.71 -16.33 0.01
CA GLU A 296 23.33 -15.93 1.37
C GLU A 296 21.99 -15.20 1.39
N GLY A 297 21.59 -14.59 0.26
CA GLY A 297 20.29 -13.94 0.14
C GLY A 297 20.21 -12.87 -0.91
N MET A 298 19.08 -12.20 -0.93
CA MET A 298 18.84 -11.04 -1.79
C MET A 298 19.51 -9.80 -1.21
N ARG A 299 20.24 -9.08 -2.04
CA ARG A 299 20.85 -7.80 -1.68
C ARG A 299 20.88 -6.87 -2.89
N ILE A 300 19.96 -5.90 -2.92
CA ILE A 300 19.98 -4.81 -3.90
C ILE A 300 20.57 -3.60 -3.20
N VAL A 301 21.63 -3.03 -3.78
CA VAL A 301 22.35 -1.87 -3.24
C VAL A 301 22.05 -0.65 -4.08
N ILE A 302 21.55 0.40 -3.44
CA ILE A 302 21.26 1.70 -4.07
C ILE A 302 22.17 2.73 -3.43
N ASP A 303 23.18 3.17 -4.18
CA ASP A 303 24.13 4.18 -3.72
C ASP A 303 23.51 5.57 -3.83
N VAL A 304 23.46 6.30 -2.72
CA VAL A 304 22.90 7.64 -2.62
C VAL A 304 24.01 8.66 -2.84
N LYS A 305 23.76 9.75 -3.54
CA LYS A 305 24.71 10.85 -3.74
C LYS A 305 25.01 11.52 -2.40
N ARG A 306 26.22 12.04 -2.26
CA ARG A 306 26.73 12.67 -1.03
C ARG A 306 25.88 13.84 -0.52
N ASP A 307 25.25 14.57 -1.45
CA ASP A 307 24.41 15.74 -1.21
C ASP A 307 22.91 15.41 -1.08
N ALA A 308 22.56 14.11 -1.05
CA ALA A 308 21.19 13.67 -0.97
C ALA A 308 20.92 12.91 0.35
N ASN A 309 19.73 13.06 0.89
CA ASN A 309 19.28 12.34 2.09
C ASN A 309 18.72 10.98 1.71
N ALA A 310 19.30 9.90 2.25
CA ALA A 310 18.90 8.53 1.95
C ALA A 310 17.43 8.24 2.32
N GLY A 311 16.92 8.79 3.43
CA GLY A 311 15.52 8.62 3.84
C GLY A 311 14.55 9.23 2.84
N VAL A 312 14.85 10.41 2.31
CA VAL A 312 14.05 11.08 1.28
C VAL A 312 14.03 10.29 -0.02
N VAL A 313 15.19 9.76 -0.43
CA VAL A 313 15.31 8.92 -1.62
C VAL A 313 14.50 7.64 -1.45
N LEU A 314 14.62 6.98 -0.29
CA LEU A 314 13.87 5.76 0.04
C LEU A 314 12.35 5.99 -0.01
N ASN A 315 11.86 7.12 0.49
CA ASN A 315 10.44 7.45 0.43
C ASN A 315 9.93 7.68 -1.00
N LYS A 316 10.73 8.34 -1.83
CA LYS A 316 10.42 8.46 -3.26
C LYS A 316 10.39 7.10 -3.94
N LEU A 317 11.29 6.20 -3.59
CA LEU A 317 11.32 4.84 -4.09
C LEU A 317 10.06 4.05 -3.68
N PHE A 318 9.61 4.14 -2.43
CA PHE A 318 8.35 3.51 -1.99
C PHE A 318 7.13 4.08 -2.73
N LYS A 319 7.11 5.37 -3.00
CA LYS A 319 5.98 6.02 -3.70
C LYS A 319 5.93 5.73 -5.19
N MET A 320 7.08 5.57 -5.84
CA MET A 320 7.21 5.54 -7.31
C MET A 320 7.57 4.17 -7.87
N THR A 321 7.91 3.19 -7.04
CA THR A 321 8.35 1.86 -7.47
C THR A 321 7.63 0.74 -6.73
N ALA A 322 7.84 -0.49 -7.19
CA ALA A 322 7.29 -1.69 -6.58
C ALA A 322 7.98 -2.09 -5.24
N LEU A 323 8.92 -1.28 -4.69
CA LEU A 323 9.40 -1.44 -3.32
C LEU A 323 8.26 -1.28 -2.29
N GLN A 324 7.20 -0.58 -2.65
CA GLN A 324 5.91 -0.66 -1.98
C GLN A 324 4.85 -1.05 -3.00
N SER A 325 4.15 -2.14 -2.75
CA SER A 325 3.07 -2.61 -3.60
C SER A 325 1.83 -2.96 -2.76
N SER A 326 0.70 -3.15 -3.42
CA SER A 326 -0.51 -3.57 -2.73
C SER A 326 -0.98 -4.92 -3.25
N PHE A 327 -1.29 -5.82 -2.34
CA PHE A 327 -1.94 -7.09 -2.63
C PHE A 327 -3.46 -6.91 -2.47
N SER A 328 -4.18 -6.97 -3.61
CA SER A 328 -5.64 -6.89 -3.61
C SER A 328 -6.20 -8.26 -3.28
N VAL A 329 -6.67 -8.44 -2.04
CA VAL A 329 -7.28 -9.68 -1.58
C VAL A 329 -8.68 -9.85 -2.18
N ASN A 330 -8.95 -11.05 -2.70
CA ASN A 330 -10.26 -11.47 -3.16
C ASN A 330 -10.41 -12.99 -2.92
N ASN A 331 -11.02 -13.36 -1.81
CA ASN A 331 -11.07 -14.73 -1.32
C ASN A 331 -12.22 -15.53 -1.94
N ILE A 332 -12.12 -15.82 -3.24
CA ILE A 332 -13.12 -16.62 -3.96
C ILE A 332 -12.63 -18.05 -4.10
N ALA A 333 -13.37 -19.02 -3.55
CA ALA A 333 -13.12 -20.43 -3.72
C ALA A 333 -14.43 -21.21 -3.96
N LEU A 334 -14.30 -22.48 -4.33
CA LEU A 334 -15.43 -23.37 -4.55
C LEU A 334 -15.87 -24.00 -3.23
N VAL A 335 -17.11 -23.78 -2.86
CA VAL A 335 -17.79 -24.42 -1.73
C VAL A 335 -18.91 -25.29 -2.28
N GLY A 336 -18.76 -26.62 -2.19
CA GLY A 336 -19.74 -27.52 -2.81
C GLY A 336 -19.93 -27.31 -4.31
N GLY A 337 -18.83 -27.02 -5.04
CA GLY A 337 -18.84 -26.77 -6.50
C GLY A 337 -19.35 -25.39 -6.92
N ARG A 338 -19.65 -24.48 -5.99
CA ARG A 338 -20.13 -23.11 -6.27
C ARG A 338 -19.11 -22.07 -5.80
N PRO A 339 -18.82 -21.05 -6.62
CA PRO A 339 -17.92 -19.98 -6.22
C PRO A 339 -18.56 -19.12 -5.10
N LYS A 340 -17.82 -18.89 -4.03
CA LYS A 340 -18.22 -18.06 -2.91
C LYS A 340 -17.06 -17.17 -2.47
N CYS A 341 -17.33 -15.91 -2.16
CA CYS A 341 -16.38 -15.04 -1.46
C CYS A 341 -16.41 -15.39 0.03
N LEU A 342 -15.23 -15.67 0.61
CA LEU A 342 -15.10 -16.28 1.92
C LEU A 342 -14.41 -15.32 2.89
N THR A 343 -14.94 -15.25 4.11
CA THR A 343 -14.27 -14.63 5.25
C THR A 343 -13.19 -15.57 5.81
N LEU A 344 -12.33 -15.07 6.69
CA LEU A 344 -11.36 -15.92 7.40
C LEU A 344 -12.07 -17.05 8.17
N LYS A 345 -13.15 -16.71 8.88
CA LYS A 345 -13.96 -17.70 9.61
C LYS A 345 -14.56 -18.77 8.70
N ASP A 346 -15.09 -18.37 7.51
CA ASP A 346 -15.64 -19.33 6.55
C ASP A 346 -14.59 -20.33 6.05
N MET A 347 -13.36 -19.85 5.77
CA MET A 347 -12.26 -20.70 5.29
C MET A 347 -11.82 -21.71 6.35
N ILE A 348 -11.65 -21.26 7.59
CA ILE A 348 -11.30 -22.12 8.74
C ILE A 348 -12.41 -23.15 8.99
N LYS A 349 -13.67 -22.70 9.00
CA LYS A 349 -14.82 -23.58 9.16
C LYS A 349 -14.85 -24.69 8.10
N CYS A 350 -14.78 -24.34 6.83
CA CYS A 350 -14.83 -25.33 5.74
C CYS A 350 -13.67 -26.34 5.83
N PHE A 351 -12.48 -25.90 6.25
CA PHE A 351 -11.36 -26.79 6.45
C PHE A 351 -11.60 -27.74 7.65
N VAL A 352 -12.05 -27.22 8.80
CA VAL A 352 -12.33 -28.04 10.00
C VAL A 352 -13.46 -29.03 9.74
N ASP A 353 -14.53 -28.60 9.07
CA ASP A 353 -15.64 -29.47 8.67
C ASP A 353 -15.14 -30.62 7.75
N HIS A 354 -14.27 -30.29 6.80
CA HIS A 354 -13.64 -31.30 5.93
C HIS A 354 -12.77 -32.28 6.72
N ARG A 355 -11.96 -31.79 7.67
CA ARG A 355 -11.15 -32.64 8.54
C ARG A 355 -12.03 -33.57 9.37
N HIS A 356 -13.14 -33.06 9.90
CA HIS A 356 -14.09 -33.85 10.66
C HIS A 356 -14.66 -35.02 9.81
N ASP A 357 -15.09 -34.73 8.56
CA ASP A 357 -15.60 -35.77 7.65
C ASP A 357 -14.51 -36.80 7.30
N VAL A 358 -13.29 -36.35 7.01
CA VAL A 358 -12.13 -37.22 6.72
C VAL A 358 -11.84 -38.15 7.90
N VAL A 359 -11.81 -37.66 9.13
CA VAL A 359 -11.54 -38.45 10.35
C VAL A 359 -12.63 -39.48 10.54
N ILE A 360 -13.91 -39.09 10.42
CA ILE A 360 -15.03 -40.05 10.56
C ILE A 360 -14.95 -41.15 9.47
N ARG A 361 -14.74 -40.81 8.22
CA ARG A 361 -14.65 -41.77 7.11
C ARG A 361 -13.45 -42.70 7.27
N ARG A 362 -12.29 -42.18 7.65
CA ARG A 362 -11.10 -42.97 7.99
C ARG A 362 -11.38 -43.94 9.14
N THR A 363 -11.98 -43.46 10.23
CA THR A 363 -12.30 -44.27 11.40
C THR A 363 -13.27 -45.38 11.05
N LYS A 364 -14.27 -45.12 10.22
CA LYS A 364 -15.17 -46.15 9.69
C LYS A 364 -14.44 -47.22 8.88
N PHE A 365 -13.51 -46.80 8.01
CA PHE A 365 -12.70 -47.72 7.23
C PHE A 365 -11.79 -48.59 8.10
N GLU A 366 -11.06 -47.95 9.03
CA GLU A 366 -10.16 -48.64 9.95
C GLU A 366 -10.93 -49.59 10.89
N LEU A 367 -12.09 -49.16 11.38
CA LEU A 367 -12.98 -50.00 12.21
C LEU A 367 -13.44 -51.24 11.42
N ARG A 368 -13.85 -51.08 10.16
CA ARG A 368 -14.28 -52.21 9.32
C ARG A 368 -13.09 -53.17 9.13
N LYS A 369 -11.93 -52.70 8.82
CA LYS A 369 -10.71 -53.49 8.64
C LYS A 369 -10.27 -54.15 9.95
N ALA A 370 -10.34 -53.46 11.06
CA ALA A 370 -10.08 -54.02 12.38
C ALA A 370 -11.06 -55.16 12.75
N LYS A 371 -12.38 -54.97 12.48
CA LYS A 371 -13.40 -56.02 12.71
C LYS A 371 -13.20 -57.20 11.77
N GLU A 372 -12.88 -56.99 10.50
CA GLU A 372 -12.57 -58.05 9.56
C GLU A 372 -11.35 -58.85 10.01
N ARG A 373 -10.32 -58.22 10.53
CA ARG A 373 -9.12 -58.87 11.09
C ARG A 373 -9.39 -59.59 12.42
N ALA A 374 -10.14 -58.98 13.31
CA ALA A 374 -10.54 -59.57 14.59
C ALA A 374 -11.36 -60.81 14.36
N HIS A 375 -12.28 -60.81 13.41
CA HIS A 375 -13.09 -61.99 13.03
C HIS A 375 -12.25 -63.15 12.55
N ILE A 376 -11.20 -62.89 11.74
CA ILE A 376 -10.25 -63.93 11.30
C ILE A 376 -9.44 -64.44 12.50
N LEU A 377 -8.90 -63.55 13.36
CA LEU A 377 -8.14 -63.93 14.51
C LEU A 377 -8.92 -64.76 15.53
N GLU A 378 -10.20 -64.47 15.72
CA GLU A 378 -11.10 -65.27 16.58
C GLU A 378 -11.18 -66.68 16.07
N GLY A 379 -11.38 -66.87 14.76
CA GLY A 379 -11.35 -68.22 14.14
C GLY A 379 -10.01 -68.95 14.32
N LEU A 380 -8.89 -68.21 14.18
CA LEU A 380 -7.54 -68.80 14.35
C LEU A 380 -7.26 -69.15 15.83
N ILE A 381 -7.77 -68.39 16.78
CA ILE A 381 -7.66 -68.68 18.21
C ILE A 381 -8.47 -69.97 18.53
N ILE A 382 -9.72 -70.07 18.08
CA ILE A 382 -10.53 -71.26 18.24
C ILE A 382 -9.84 -72.51 17.67
N ALA A 383 -9.19 -72.34 16.47
CA ALA A 383 -8.44 -73.44 15.85
C ALA A 383 -7.17 -73.78 16.64
N SER A 384 -6.47 -72.80 17.22
CA SER A 384 -5.27 -72.97 18.01
C SER A 384 -5.55 -73.76 19.30
N ASP A 385 -6.64 -73.33 19.99
CA ASP A 385 -7.05 -74.03 21.24
C ASP A 385 -7.54 -75.47 21.04
N ASN A 386 -7.96 -75.81 19.80
CA ASN A 386 -8.46 -77.15 19.44
C ASN A 386 -7.61 -77.78 18.33
N ILE A 387 -6.32 -77.59 18.34
CA ILE A 387 -5.42 -77.88 17.23
C ILE A 387 -5.44 -79.36 16.79
N ASP A 388 -5.48 -80.30 17.75
CA ASP A 388 -5.47 -81.72 17.44
C ASP A 388 -6.75 -82.14 16.66
N GLU A 389 -7.88 -81.56 17.01
CA GLU A 389 -9.16 -81.85 16.33
C GLU A 389 -9.19 -81.19 14.95
N VAL A 390 -8.70 -79.94 14.83
CA VAL A 390 -8.57 -79.23 13.54
C VAL A 390 -7.70 -80.01 12.55
N VAL A 391 -6.51 -80.45 13.01
CA VAL A 391 -5.58 -81.22 12.18
C VAL A 391 -6.21 -82.58 11.77
N ARG A 392 -6.94 -83.23 12.64
CA ARG A 392 -7.67 -84.44 12.33
C ARG A 392 -8.73 -84.25 11.24
N ILE A 393 -9.54 -83.19 11.34
CA ILE A 393 -10.58 -82.82 10.37
C ILE A 393 -9.95 -82.49 9.02
N ILE A 394 -8.89 -81.68 8.97
CA ILE A 394 -8.21 -81.34 7.73
C ILE A 394 -7.60 -82.56 7.03
N ARG A 395 -7.00 -83.47 7.79
CA ARG A 395 -6.43 -84.72 7.26
C ARG A 395 -7.48 -85.70 6.76
N ALA A 396 -8.66 -85.76 7.35
CA ALA A 396 -9.76 -86.65 6.96
C ALA A 396 -10.47 -86.13 5.71
N ALA A 397 -10.41 -84.88 5.35
CA ALA A 397 -11.03 -84.29 4.18
C ALA A 397 -10.29 -84.59 2.89
N LYS A 398 -11.00 -84.85 1.81
CA LYS A 398 -10.43 -85.23 0.50
C LYS A 398 -10.10 -83.97 -0.34
N THR A 399 -10.76 -82.87 -0.05
CA THR A 399 -10.58 -81.58 -0.75
C THR A 399 -10.53 -80.43 0.27
N PRO A 400 -9.87 -79.28 -0.08
CA PRO A 400 -9.86 -78.10 0.79
C PRO A 400 -11.28 -77.57 1.10
N ASN A 401 -12.19 -77.65 0.15
CA ASN A 401 -13.59 -77.22 0.35
C ASN A 401 -14.32 -78.11 1.34
N GLU A 402 -14.10 -79.42 1.31
CA GLU A 402 -14.65 -80.36 2.30
C GLU A 402 -14.11 -80.06 3.70
N ALA A 403 -12.82 -79.76 3.83
CA ALA A 403 -12.21 -79.40 5.11
C ALA A 403 -12.84 -78.09 5.63
N ILE A 404 -13.09 -77.07 4.78
CA ILE A 404 -13.76 -75.82 5.14
C ILE A 404 -15.16 -76.10 5.69
N GLN A 405 -15.98 -76.86 4.96
CA GLN A 405 -17.35 -77.22 5.36
C GLN A 405 -17.38 -77.99 6.69
N ASN A 406 -16.48 -78.88 6.92
CA ASN A 406 -16.40 -79.65 8.16
C ASN A 406 -15.99 -78.81 9.35
N LEU A 407 -15.07 -77.89 9.16
CA LEU A 407 -14.65 -76.86 10.18
C LEU A 407 -15.80 -75.93 10.53
N MET A 408 -16.50 -75.41 9.49
CA MET A 408 -17.67 -74.53 9.70
C MET A 408 -18.73 -75.23 10.53
N THR A 409 -19.06 -76.50 10.23
CA THR A 409 -20.09 -77.28 10.90
C THR A 409 -19.68 -77.64 12.34
N ARG A 410 -18.41 -77.92 12.56
CA ARG A 410 -17.91 -78.39 13.87
C ARG A 410 -17.71 -77.30 14.88
N PHE A 411 -17.19 -76.14 14.46
CA PHE A 411 -16.82 -75.02 15.34
C PHE A 411 -17.72 -73.79 15.16
N GLU A 412 -18.80 -73.91 14.37
CA GLU A 412 -19.72 -72.81 14.04
C GLU A 412 -18.98 -71.58 13.42
N LEU A 413 -17.93 -71.81 12.61
CA LEU A 413 -17.10 -70.82 12.01
C LEU A 413 -17.73 -70.25 10.71
N SER A 414 -17.45 -69.02 10.39
CA SER A 414 -17.73 -68.50 9.07
C SER A 414 -16.82 -69.11 8.00
N GLU A 415 -17.26 -69.03 6.74
CA GLU A 415 -16.42 -69.55 5.63
C GLU A 415 -15.05 -68.85 5.58
N ILE A 416 -15.00 -67.51 5.87
CA ILE A 416 -13.75 -66.70 5.89
C ILE A 416 -12.81 -67.22 7.00
N GLN A 417 -13.33 -67.54 8.19
CA GLN A 417 -12.55 -68.09 9.30
C GLN A 417 -12.05 -69.48 8.97
N ALA A 418 -12.93 -70.36 8.48
CA ALA A 418 -12.55 -71.70 8.11
C ALA A 418 -11.51 -71.74 6.99
N ARG A 419 -11.60 -70.90 5.98
CA ARG A 419 -10.62 -70.76 4.93
C ARG A 419 -9.26 -70.31 5.49
N ALA A 420 -9.23 -69.29 6.37
CA ALA A 420 -8.01 -68.86 7.01
C ALA A 420 -7.33 -69.94 7.84
N ILE A 421 -8.09 -70.81 8.45
CA ILE A 421 -7.57 -71.96 9.21
C ILE A 421 -6.91 -72.97 8.26
N VAL A 422 -7.58 -73.28 7.14
CA VAL A 422 -7.02 -74.23 6.12
C VAL A 422 -5.74 -73.67 5.49
N GLU A 423 -5.63 -72.40 5.27
CA GLU A 423 -4.45 -71.68 4.74
C GLU A 423 -3.35 -71.44 5.80
N MET A 424 -3.59 -71.79 7.06
CA MET A 424 -2.66 -71.57 8.17
C MET A 424 -1.35 -72.35 7.94
N ARG A 425 -0.21 -71.68 8.19
CA ARG A 425 1.11 -72.30 8.04
C ARG A 425 1.47 -73.07 9.31
N LEU A 426 2.12 -74.21 9.19
CA LEU A 426 2.49 -75.09 10.31
C LEU A 426 3.33 -74.40 11.40
N ARG A 427 4.11 -73.41 11.05
CA ARG A 427 4.89 -72.62 11.99
C ARG A 427 3.99 -71.79 12.99
N GLN A 428 2.75 -71.53 12.61
CA GLN A 428 1.80 -70.73 13.40
C GLN A 428 1.14 -71.59 14.52
N LEU A 429 1.44 -72.86 14.54
CA LEU A 429 0.94 -73.81 15.54
C LEU A 429 1.86 -73.94 16.78
N THR A 430 2.93 -73.19 16.90
CA THR A 430 3.84 -73.17 18.06
C THR A 430 3.25 -72.33 19.19
N GLY A 431 3.50 -72.76 20.46
CA GLY A 431 2.97 -72.08 21.66
C GLY A 431 3.32 -70.58 21.70
N LEU A 432 4.52 -70.18 21.25
CA LEU A 432 4.90 -68.81 21.17
C LEU A 432 3.99 -67.99 20.20
N MET A 433 3.55 -68.57 19.12
CA MET A 433 2.66 -67.94 18.13
C MET A 433 1.22 -67.86 18.64
N GLN A 434 0.79 -68.79 19.54
CA GLN A 434 -0.52 -68.75 20.19
C GLN A 434 -0.61 -67.52 21.10
N ASP A 435 0.43 -67.27 21.93
CA ASP A 435 0.49 -66.10 22.81
C ASP A 435 0.47 -64.82 22.00
N GLN A 436 1.12 -64.83 20.84
CA GLN A 436 1.10 -63.66 19.91
C GLN A 436 -0.27 -63.42 19.28
N LEU A 437 -1.02 -64.47 18.93
CA LEU A 437 -2.37 -64.33 18.38
C LEU A 437 -3.33 -63.75 19.40
N HIS A 438 -3.23 -64.20 20.65
CA HIS A 438 -4.04 -63.66 21.75
C HIS A 438 -3.69 -62.22 22.04
N ALA A 439 -2.40 -61.89 22.11
CA ALA A 439 -1.96 -60.50 22.31
C ALA A 439 -2.40 -59.56 21.16
N GLU A 440 -2.29 -60.02 19.89
CA GLU A 440 -2.77 -59.27 18.73
C GLU A 440 -4.30 -59.04 18.80
N TYR A 441 -5.06 -60.03 19.20
CA TYR A 441 -6.50 -59.94 19.33
C TYR A 441 -6.92 -58.95 20.45
N GLU A 442 -6.28 -59.00 21.60
CA GLU A 442 -6.56 -58.10 22.72
C GLU A 442 -6.22 -56.63 22.34
N GLU A 443 -5.11 -56.43 21.67
CA GLU A 443 -4.71 -55.10 21.18
C GLU A 443 -5.75 -54.57 20.15
N LEU A 444 -6.13 -55.45 19.22
CA LEU A 444 -7.11 -55.11 18.20
C LEU A 444 -8.50 -54.79 18.79
N MET A 445 -8.91 -55.52 19.83
CA MET A 445 -10.18 -55.23 20.54
C MET A 445 -10.14 -53.86 21.24
N LYS A 446 -8.99 -53.48 21.81
CA LYS A 446 -8.80 -52.14 22.39
C LYS A 446 -8.87 -51.08 21.31
N GLN A 447 -8.27 -51.34 20.15
CA GLN A 447 -8.32 -50.41 18.97
C GLN A 447 -9.77 -50.27 18.45
N ILE A 448 -10.53 -51.38 18.34
CA ILE A 448 -11.93 -51.34 17.91
C ILE A 448 -12.77 -50.50 18.89
N ALA A 449 -12.61 -50.70 20.18
CA ALA A 449 -13.35 -49.95 21.20
C ALA A 449 -13.00 -48.45 21.11
N TYR A 450 -11.74 -48.11 20.87
CA TYR A 450 -11.32 -46.73 20.69
C TYR A 450 -11.91 -46.09 19.41
N LEU A 451 -11.88 -46.82 18.29
CA LEU A 451 -12.45 -46.36 17.02
C LEU A 451 -13.99 -46.20 17.12
N GLU A 452 -14.67 -47.11 17.81
CA GLU A 452 -16.10 -46.98 18.08
C GLU A 452 -16.39 -45.75 18.95
N ALA A 453 -15.58 -45.49 19.98
CA ALA A 453 -15.70 -44.34 20.83
C ALA A 453 -15.57 -43.01 20.03
N ILE A 454 -14.65 -42.91 19.08
CA ILE A 454 -14.51 -41.73 18.17
C ILE A 454 -15.79 -41.48 17.38
N LEU A 455 -16.44 -42.54 16.87
CA LEU A 455 -17.67 -42.41 16.07
C LEU A 455 -18.89 -41.96 16.85
N VAL A 456 -18.93 -42.25 18.18
CA VAL A 456 -20.05 -41.93 19.06
C VAL A 456 -19.84 -40.61 19.79
N ASN A 457 -18.61 -40.24 20.09
CA ASN A 457 -18.27 -39.09 20.91
C ASN A 457 -17.60 -38.00 20.02
N ASP A 458 -18.35 -36.92 19.69
CA ASP A 458 -17.89 -35.80 18.90
C ASP A 458 -16.69 -35.07 19.56
N GLU A 459 -16.68 -34.95 20.88
CA GLU A 459 -15.55 -34.33 21.60
C GLU A 459 -14.25 -35.12 21.45
N LEU A 460 -14.33 -36.44 21.41
CA LEU A 460 -13.15 -37.29 21.14
C LEU A 460 -12.69 -37.12 19.69
N CYS A 461 -13.64 -37.05 18.75
CA CYS A 461 -13.31 -36.78 17.36
C CYS A 461 -12.61 -35.41 17.18
N LYS A 462 -13.12 -34.38 17.83
CA LYS A 462 -12.48 -33.03 17.85
C LYS A 462 -11.07 -33.08 18.46
N LYS A 463 -10.88 -33.85 19.52
CA LYS A 463 -9.57 -34.05 20.13
C LYS A 463 -8.61 -34.68 19.16
N VAL A 464 -8.99 -35.72 18.42
CA VAL A 464 -8.17 -36.35 17.41
C VAL A 464 -7.75 -35.35 16.32
N ILE A 465 -8.69 -34.51 15.87
CA ILE A 465 -8.40 -33.44 14.87
C ILE A 465 -7.36 -32.47 15.42
N LYS A 466 -7.50 -32.02 16.66
CA LYS A 466 -6.53 -31.11 17.29
C LYS A 466 -5.14 -31.75 17.42
N ASP A 467 -5.07 -32.99 17.92
CA ASP A 467 -3.80 -33.71 18.08
C ASP A 467 -3.08 -33.84 16.72
N GLU A 468 -3.81 -34.12 15.63
CA GLU A 468 -3.26 -34.19 14.27
C GLU A 468 -2.79 -32.83 13.74
N LEU A 469 -3.53 -31.74 14.03
CA LEU A 469 -3.13 -30.39 13.64
C LEU A 469 -1.87 -29.94 14.40
N GLU A 470 -1.77 -30.26 15.69
CA GLU A 470 -0.59 -29.97 16.51
C GLU A 470 0.61 -30.76 16.04
N GLU A 471 0.46 -32.04 15.63
CA GLU A 471 1.52 -32.82 15.01
C GLU A 471 2.04 -32.14 13.73
N VAL A 472 1.14 -31.66 12.87
CA VAL A 472 1.51 -30.93 11.63
C VAL A 472 2.25 -29.64 11.97
N LYS A 473 1.78 -28.88 13.00
CA LYS A 473 2.44 -27.68 13.48
C LYS A 473 3.85 -27.97 14.01
N ALA A 474 4.00 -29.00 14.80
CA ALA A 474 5.32 -29.39 15.33
C ALA A 474 6.31 -29.82 14.23
N LYS A 475 5.79 -30.43 13.15
CA LYS A 475 6.61 -30.96 12.06
C LYS A 475 7.01 -29.91 11.03
N TYR A 476 6.16 -28.94 10.72
CA TYR A 476 6.33 -27.98 9.61
C TYR A 476 6.25 -26.52 10.04
N GLY A 477 5.89 -26.23 11.28
CA GLY A 477 5.78 -24.88 11.80
C GLY A 477 7.12 -24.16 11.78
N ASP A 478 7.12 -22.95 11.29
CA ASP A 478 8.26 -22.04 11.25
C ASP A 478 7.85 -20.64 11.73
N SER A 479 8.86 -19.79 11.91
CA SER A 479 8.61 -18.39 12.26
C SER A 479 8.00 -17.62 11.07
N ARG A 480 7.25 -16.58 11.37
CA ARG A 480 6.74 -15.63 10.40
C ARG A 480 7.87 -14.98 9.61
N ARG A 481 7.71 -14.86 8.30
CA ARG A 481 8.66 -14.18 7.41
C ARG A 481 8.32 -12.71 7.25
N SER A 482 7.04 -12.38 7.03
CA SER A 482 6.60 -10.99 6.89
C SER A 482 6.41 -10.34 8.24
N GLU A 483 7.07 -9.21 8.49
CA GLU A 483 6.91 -8.41 9.71
C GLU A 483 5.70 -7.48 9.60
N ILE A 484 4.98 -7.25 10.71
CA ILE A 484 3.79 -6.40 10.73
C ILE A 484 4.14 -5.05 11.33
N VAL A 485 3.90 -3.98 10.58
CA VAL A 485 4.06 -2.60 11.04
C VAL A 485 2.67 -2.03 11.31
N TYR A 486 2.32 -1.87 12.58
CA TYR A 486 1.04 -1.33 13.06
C TYR A 486 0.99 0.20 12.94
N ALA A 487 1.34 0.76 11.78
CA ALA A 487 1.23 2.17 11.55
C ALA A 487 -0.25 2.57 11.42
N SER A 488 -0.67 3.56 12.21
CA SER A 488 -2.06 3.99 12.25
C SER A 488 -2.47 4.94 11.12
N GLU A 489 -1.55 5.41 10.27
CA GLU A 489 -1.86 6.39 9.22
C GLU A 489 -1.03 6.17 7.96
N GLU A 490 -1.58 6.63 6.83
CA GLU A 490 -0.84 6.82 5.59
C GLU A 490 0.44 7.62 5.89
N PHE A 491 1.55 7.12 5.40
CA PHE A 491 2.86 7.71 5.50
C PHE A 491 2.77 9.21 5.16
N ASN A 492 2.93 10.07 6.16
CA ASN A 492 2.97 11.50 5.91
C ASN A 492 4.39 11.84 5.44
N PRO A 493 4.59 12.28 4.17
CA PRO A 493 5.92 12.64 3.70
C PRO A 493 6.60 13.72 4.55
N GLU A 494 5.82 14.46 5.35
CA GLU A 494 6.30 15.49 6.26
C GLU A 494 7.19 14.93 7.38
N ASP A 495 6.95 13.67 7.82
CA ASP A 495 7.72 13.02 8.88
C ASP A 495 9.21 12.75 8.52
N PHE A 496 9.57 12.94 7.24
CA PHE A 496 10.94 12.71 6.74
C PHE A 496 11.71 13.98 6.41
N TYR A 497 11.08 15.11 6.55
CA TYR A 497 11.74 16.40 6.42
C TYR A 497 11.75 17.06 7.81
N ALA A 498 12.93 17.34 8.34
CA ALA A 498 13.03 18.25 9.47
C ALA A 498 12.33 19.56 9.07
N ASP A 499 11.54 20.15 9.97
CA ASP A 499 10.82 21.41 9.67
C ASP A 499 11.77 22.60 9.66
N ASP A 500 12.82 22.51 8.85
CA ASP A 500 13.86 23.52 8.71
C ASP A 500 13.30 24.81 8.10
N GLN A 501 13.85 25.92 8.55
CA GLN A 501 13.50 27.22 8.01
C GLN A 501 14.12 27.42 6.63
N MET A 502 13.25 27.75 5.66
CA MET A 502 13.60 27.94 4.26
C MET A 502 13.17 29.30 3.76
N VAL A 503 13.85 29.81 2.75
CA VAL A 503 13.44 30.99 1.98
C VAL A 503 13.02 30.55 0.60
N ILE A 504 11.76 30.80 0.24
CA ILE A 504 11.24 30.58 -1.10
C ILE A 504 11.42 31.85 -1.91
N THR A 505 12.10 31.73 -3.04
CA THR A 505 12.33 32.84 -3.96
C THR A 505 11.60 32.57 -5.27
N ILE A 506 10.83 33.55 -5.75
CA ILE A 506 10.09 33.47 -7.02
C ILE A 506 10.48 34.65 -7.87
N SER A 507 10.90 34.36 -9.11
CA SER A 507 11.26 35.42 -10.05
C SER A 507 10.07 35.90 -10.90
N HIS A 508 10.21 37.04 -11.54
CA HIS A 508 9.19 37.65 -12.41
C HIS A 508 8.80 36.73 -13.58
N LEU A 509 9.74 35.97 -14.13
CA LEU A 509 9.48 34.99 -15.21
C LEU A 509 8.91 33.65 -14.68
N GLY A 510 8.63 33.54 -13.35
CA GLY A 510 8.02 32.37 -12.75
C GLY A 510 9.00 31.23 -12.47
N TYR A 511 10.28 31.52 -12.19
CA TYR A 511 11.22 30.53 -11.65
C TYR A 511 11.12 30.52 -10.11
N ILE A 512 11.07 29.34 -9.54
CA ILE A 512 10.94 29.13 -8.09
C ILE A 512 12.05 28.22 -7.57
N LYS A 513 12.54 28.52 -6.37
CA LYS A 513 13.47 27.69 -5.59
C LYS A 513 13.24 27.86 -4.12
N ARG A 514 13.68 26.89 -3.32
CA ARG A 514 13.87 27.03 -1.88
C ARG A 514 15.35 27.07 -1.54
N THR A 515 15.75 27.83 -0.55
CA THR A 515 17.13 27.95 -0.06
C THR A 515 17.09 27.90 1.46
N PRO A 516 17.98 27.13 2.14
CA PRO A 516 18.06 27.14 3.59
C PRO A 516 18.30 28.56 4.13
N LEU A 517 17.60 28.95 5.20
CA LEU A 517 17.75 30.28 5.79
C LEU A 517 19.20 30.56 6.26
N ALA A 518 19.92 29.50 6.65
CA ALA A 518 21.33 29.59 7.04
C ALA A 518 22.28 30.10 5.93
N GLU A 519 21.91 29.96 4.64
CA GLU A 519 22.69 30.55 3.53
C GLU A 519 22.56 32.06 3.42
N PHE A 520 21.52 32.65 4.05
CA PHE A 520 21.32 34.12 4.10
C PHE A 520 21.96 34.69 5.37
N ARG A 521 23.31 34.58 5.50
CA ARG A 521 24.06 35.14 6.61
C ARG A 521 23.92 36.66 6.64
N THR A 522 23.73 37.22 7.82
CA THR A 522 23.79 38.67 8.11
C THR A 522 25.15 39.23 7.71
N GLN A 523 25.16 40.33 6.98
CA GLN A 523 26.37 41.10 6.69
C GLN A 523 26.40 42.36 7.56
N ASN A 524 27.55 42.67 8.12
CA ASN A 524 27.76 43.91 8.93
C ASN A 524 27.60 45.17 8.07
N ARG A 525 27.33 46.32 8.74
CA ARG A 525 27.25 47.62 8.11
C ARG A 525 28.44 47.92 7.19
N GLY A 526 28.12 48.29 5.91
CA GLY A 526 29.13 48.55 4.91
C GLY A 526 29.38 47.41 3.93
N GLY A 527 28.69 46.27 4.05
CA GLY A 527 28.73 45.16 3.11
C GLY A 527 28.13 45.51 1.75
N VAL A 528 28.71 44.96 0.67
CA VAL A 528 28.31 45.24 -0.74
C VAL A 528 26.98 44.55 -1.12
N GLY A 529 26.27 43.93 -0.19
CA GLY A 529 25.10 43.13 -0.48
C GLY A 529 25.47 41.84 -1.27
N SER A 530 24.66 40.84 -1.20
CA SER A 530 24.82 39.63 -2.03
C SER A 530 23.66 39.51 -3.01
N LYS A 531 23.94 39.05 -4.25
CA LYS A 531 22.89 38.73 -5.22
C LYS A 531 22.06 37.59 -4.68
N GLY A 532 20.75 37.77 -4.59
CA GLY A 532 19.80 36.75 -4.13
C GLY A 532 19.48 35.65 -5.20
N SER A 533 19.84 35.87 -6.45
CA SER A 533 19.70 34.90 -7.55
C SER A 533 20.45 35.41 -8.77
N GLU A 534 21.06 34.51 -9.57
CA GLU A 534 21.36 34.85 -10.98
C GLU A 534 20.08 34.69 -11.81
N THR A 535 19.63 35.80 -12.36
CA THR A 535 18.50 35.81 -13.27
C THR A 535 18.99 35.96 -14.72
N ARG A 536 18.12 35.70 -15.70
CA ARG A 536 18.39 36.07 -17.12
C ARG A 536 18.38 37.61 -17.19
N ASP A 537 18.97 38.17 -18.26
CA ASP A 537 19.14 39.61 -18.38
C ASP A 537 17.88 40.48 -18.24
N GLU A 538 16.68 39.86 -18.26
CA GLU A 538 15.37 40.50 -18.10
C GLU A 538 14.55 39.95 -16.92
N ASP A 539 15.11 39.08 -16.06
CA ASP A 539 14.41 38.46 -14.92
C ASP A 539 14.92 39.02 -13.59
N PHE A 540 14.06 39.08 -12.58
CA PHE A 540 14.39 39.55 -11.22
C PHE A 540 13.55 38.79 -10.17
N VAL A 541 14.03 38.77 -8.94
CA VAL A 541 13.29 38.17 -7.81
C VAL A 541 12.12 39.09 -7.46
N GLU A 542 10.91 38.64 -7.69
CA GLU A 542 9.67 39.39 -7.43
C GLU A 542 9.11 39.09 -6.04
N HIS A 543 9.20 37.83 -5.60
CA HIS A 543 8.66 37.42 -4.31
C HIS A 543 9.64 36.60 -3.50
N ILE A 544 9.68 36.89 -2.18
CA ILE A 544 10.47 36.15 -1.18
C ILE A 544 9.53 35.82 -0.04
N TYR A 545 9.46 34.53 0.32
CA TYR A 545 8.63 34.03 1.42
C TYR A 545 9.49 33.24 2.40
N PRO A 546 9.58 33.66 3.68
CA PRO A 546 10.08 32.76 4.73
C PRO A 546 9.03 31.66 4.95
N ALA A 547 9.46 30.42 5.02
CA ALA A 547 8.61 29.26 5.18
C ALA A 547 9.40 28.14 5.88
N THR A 548 8.69 27.17 6.44
CA THR A 548 9.28 25.91 6.89
C THR A 548 9.00 24.80 5.88
N MET A 549 9.74 23.69 5.97
CA MET A 549 9.64 22.57 5.03
C MET A 549 8.22 21.99 4.95
N HIS A 550 7.48 21.99 6.05
CA HIS A 550 6.13 21.44 6.13
C HIS A 550 5.02 22.40 5.66
N ASN A 551 5.36 23.69 5.44
CA ASN A 551 4.37 24.64 4.95
C ASN A 551 3.86 24.27 3.55
N THR A 552 2.64 24.70 3.24
CA THR A 552 2.04 24.59 1.91
C THR A 552 2.04 25.92 1.20
N MET A 553 2.56 25.97 0.00
CA MET A 553 2.43 27.11 -0.90
C MET A 553 1.23 26.91 -1.81
N MET A 554 0.33 27.90 -1.84
CA MET A 554 -0.82 27.95 -2.74
C MET A 554 -0.52 28.95 -3.85
N PHE A 555 -0.81 28.55 -5.08
CA PHE A 555 -0.55 29.30 -6.30
C PHE A 555 -1.88 29.63 -6.97
N PHE A 556 -2.15 30.92 -7.17
CA PHE A 556 -3.38 31.38 -7.81
C PHE A 556 -3.07 31.97 -9.18
N THR A 557 -3.78 31.49 -10.20
CA THR A 557 -3.56 31.94 -11.57
C THR A 557 -4.48 33.09 -11.94
N GLN A 558 -4.10 33.85 -12.98
CA GLN A 558 -4.90 34.95 -13.50
C GLN A 558 -6.30 34.52 -13.94
N ARG A 559 -6.47 33.27 -14.38
CA ARG A 559 -7.76 32.68 -14.77
C ARG A 559 -8.57 32.14 -13.60
N GLY A 560 -8.10 32.32 -12.36
CA GLY A 560 -8.83 31.96 -11.15
C GLY A 560 -8.73 30.50 -10.74
N LYS A 561 -7.65 29.78 -11.08
CA LYS A 561 -7.35 28.46 -10.55
C LYS A 561 -6.40 28.53 -9.36
N CYS A 562 -6.49 27.52 -8.47
CA CYS A 562 -5.60 27.32 -7.33
C CYS A 562 -4.88 25.99 -7.46
N TYR A 563 -3.56 26.00 -7.23
CA TYR A 563 -2.67 24.84 -7.16
C TYR A 563 -1.91 24.85 -5.84
N TRP A 564 -1.33 23.70 -5.45
CA TRP A 564 -0.59 23.55 -4.21
C TRP A 564 0.76 22.86 -4.44
N LEU A 565 1.76 23.26 -3.67
CA LEU A 565 3.00 22.52 -3.48
C LEU A 565 3.38 22.59 -2.00
N LYS A 566 3.86 21.50 -1.46
CA LYS A 566 4.58 21.51 -0.19
C LYS A 566 5.96 22.15 -0.40
N VAL A 567 6.47 22.86 0.62
CA VAL A 567 7.78 23.51 0.51
C VAL A 567 8.90 22.50 0.19
N TYR A 568 8.83 21.28 0.74
CA TYR A 568 9.79 20.23 0.42
C TYR A 568 9.73 19.73 -1.04
N GLU A 569 8.63 19.95 -1.75
CA GLU A 569 8.49 19.63 -3.19
C GLU A 569 9.11 20.70 -4.11
N ILE A 570 9.37 21.90 -3.57
CA ILE A 570 10.02 22.98 -4.32
C ILE A 570 11.50 22.65 -4.46
N PRO A 571 12.09 22.75 -5.65
CA PRO A 571 13.50 22.44 -5.86
C PRO A 571 14.43 23.27 -4.96
N GLU A 572 15.36 22.59 -4.31
CA GLU A 572 16.42 23.24 -3.55
C GLU A 572 17.43 23.88 -4.50
N GLY A 573 17.88 25.04 -4.13
CA GLY A 573 18.86 25.79 -4.90
C GLY A 573 19.73 26.65 -4.01
N THR A 574 20.99 26.81 -4.40
CA THR A 574 21.90 27.76 -3.74
C THR A 574 21.40 29.18 -3.97
N LYS A 575 21.90 30.13 -3.16
CA LYS A 575 21.57 31.56 -3.25
C LYS A 575 21.72 32.13 -4.68
N VAL A 576 22.65 31.58 -5.48
CA VAL A 576 22.97 32.06 -6.83
C VAL A 576 22.22 31.29 -7.93
N SER A 577 21.58 30.15 -7.66
CA SER A 577 20.92 29.33 -8.67
C SER A 577 19.64 29.99 -9.21
N LYS A 578 19.26 29.67 -10.48
CA LYS A 578 18.07 30.25 -11.16
C LYS A 578 16.75 29.62 -10.69
N GLY A 579 16.77 28.45 -10.03
CA GLY A 579 15.56 27.69 -9.72
C GLY A 579 14.95 26.96 -10.92
N ARG A 580 13.71 26.48 -10.78
CA ARG A 580 12.94 25.83 -11.85
C ARG A 580 11.67 26.59 -12.18
N ALA A 581 11.25 26.57 -13.43
CA ALA A 581 10.00 27.20 -13.85
C ALA A 581 8.80 26.53 -13.14
N ILE A 582 7.91 27.31 -12.57
CA ILE A 582 6.70 26.86 -11.87
C ILE A 582 5.84 25.97 -12.77
N GLN A 583 5.80 26.25 -14.08
CA GLN A 583 5.06 25.45 -15.07
C GLN A 583 5.55 23.99 -15.17
N ASN A 584 6.80 23.70 -14.78
CA ASN A 584 7.34 22.33 -14.74
C ASN A 584 7.01 21.60 -13.43
N LEU A 585 6.52 22.31 -12.42
CA LEU A 585 6.16 21.76 -11.12
C LEU A 585 4.64 21.59 -10.96
N LEU A 586 3.87 22.43 -11.64
CA LEU A 586 2.42 22.46 -11.59
C LEU A 586 1.82 22.23 -12.97
N ASN A 587 0.71 21.48 -13.05
CA ASN A 587 -0.02 21.28 -14.30
C ASN A 587 -0.89 22.51 -14.64
N ILE A 588 -0.22 23.63 -14.92
CA ILE A 588 -0.89 24.89 -15.31
C ILE A 588 -1.30 24.81 -16.78
N GLU A 589 -2.51 25.28 -17.11
CA GLU A 589 -3.00 25.32 -18.48
C GLU A 589 -2.14 26.23 -19.36
N PRO A 590 -1.92 25.89 -20.64
CA PRO A 590 -1.16 26.74 -21.54
C PRO A 590 -1.76 28.15 -21.63
N GLY A 591 -0.91 29.17 -21.47
CA GLY A 591 -1.32 30.58 -21.53
C GLY A 591 -1.93 31.12 -20.24
N ASP A 592 -1.95 30.35 -19.13
CA ASP A 592 -2.29 30.86 -17.80
C ASP A 592 -1.00 31.21 -17.03
N VAL A 593 -1.05 32.19 -16.16
CA VAL A 593 0.08 32.70 -15.37
C VAL A 593 -0.29 32.77 -13.91
N VAL A 594 0.63 32.39 -13.02
CA VAL A 594 0.45 32.56 -11.57
C VAL A 594 0.63 34.02 -11.23
N THR A 595 -0.33 34.60 -10.53
CA THR A 595 -0.37 36.05 -10.18
C THR A 595 -0.31 36.27 -8.68
N ALA A 596 -0.63 35.27 -7.87
CA ALA A 596 -0.59 35.44 -6.42
C ALA A 596 -0.15 34.14 -5.73
N TYR A 597 0.50 34.31 -4.59
CA TYR A 597 1.07 33.22 -3.79
C TYR A 597 0.63 33.37 -2.34
N LEU A 598 0.22 32.30 -1.69
CA LEU A 598 -0.08 32.27 -0.27
C LEU A 598 0.68 31.13 0.41
N ARG A 599 1.32 31.43 1.53
CA ARG A 599 1.88 30.45 2.44
C ARG A 599 0.84 30.05 3.48
N VAL A 600 0.60 28.76 3.65
CA VAL A 600 -0.27 28.23 4.69
C VAL A 600 0.56 27.28 5.56
N LYS A 601 0.47 27.46 6.88
CA LYS A 601 1.26 26.69 7.84
C LYS A 601 0.88 25.21 7.81
N ASN A 602 -0.41 24.90 7.96
CA ASN A 602 -0.93 23.55 7.90
C ASN A 602 -2.39 23.54 7.38
N LEU A 603 -2.67 22.78 6.32
CA LEU A 603 -4.01 22.61 5.77
C LEU A 603 -4.85 21.53 6.49
N ASN A 604 -4.23 20.75 7.39
CA ASN A 604 -4.93 19.72 8.19
C ASN A 604 -5.40 20.25 9.55
N ASP A 605 -4.98 21.47 9.93
CA ASP A 605 -5.43 22.12 11.15
C ASP A 605 -6.86 22.65 10.96
N THR A 606 -7.82 21.94 11.51
CA THR A 606 -9.26 22.23 11.35
C THR A 606 -9.67 23.58 11.93
N ASP A 607 -9.06 23.99 13.04
CA ASP A 607 -9.38 25.28 13.69
C ASP A 607 -8.82 26.44 12.85
N PHE A 608 -7.59 26.29 12.36
CA PHE A 608 -6.98 27.29 11.49
C PHE A 608 -7.75 27.46 10.17
N ILE A 609 -8.07 26.37 9.45
CA ILE A 609 -8.74 26.48 8.14
C ILE A 609 -10.18 26.96 8.24
N ASN A 610 -10.88 26.76 9.37
CA ASN A 610 -12.23 27.22 9.61
C ASN A 610 -12.29 28.66 10.14
N SER A 611 -11.17 29.21 10.67
CA SER A 611 -11.08 30.58 11.17
C SER A 611 -10.51 31.58 10.15
N HIS A 612 -9.94 31.08 9.04
CA HIS A 612 -9.28 31.94 8.05
C HIS A 612 -10.02 31.93 6.69
N TYR A 613 -9.82 33.00 5.94
CA TYR A 613 -10.44 33.23 4.65
C TYR A 613 -9.39 33.58 3.61
N VAL A 614 -9.69 33.28 2.36
CA VAL A 614 -8.94 33.74 1.17
C VAL A 614 -9.75 34.82 0.47
N VAL A 615 -9.20 35.99 0.35
CA VAL A 615 -9.81 37.15 -0.27
C VAL A 615 -9.12 37.43 -1.60
N PHE A 616 -9.93 37.53 -2.65
CA PHE A 616 -9.49 37.75 -4.04
C PHE A 616 -9.88 39.14 -4.47
N CYS A 617 -9.04 39.79 -5.25
CA CYS A 617 -9.34 41.00 -5.95
C CYS A 617 -9.01 40.88 -7.43
N THR A 618 -9.92 41.32 -8.29
CA THR A 618 -9.72 41.28 -9.75
C THR A 618 -9.43 42.66 -10.33
N LYS A 619 -8.94 42.70 -11.56
CA LYS A 619 -8.60 43.91 -12.31
C LYS A 619 -9.80 44.86 -12.41
N ASP A 620 -11.00 44.33 -12.61
CA ASP A 620 -12.25 45.11 -12.76
C ASP A 620 -12.87 45.52 -11.43
N GLY A 621 -12.16 45.31 -10.31
CA GLY A 621 -12.60 45.73 -8.98
C GLY A 621 -13.65 44.82 -8.33
N VAL A 622 -13.70 43.56 -8.74
CA VAL A 622 -14.48 42.53 -8.06
C VAL A 622 -13.72 41.97 -6.88
N ILE A 623 -14.38 41.81 -5.75
CA ILE A 623 -13.85 41.20 -4.54
C ILE A 623 -14.61 39.94 -4.17
N LYS A 624 -13.90 38.93 -3.69
CA LYS A 624 -14.49 37.66 -3.24
C LYS A 624 -13.79 37.18 -1.97
N LYS A 625 -14.57 36.67 -1.03
CA LYS A 625 -14.08 36.04 0.20
C LYS A 625 -14.53 34.57 0.24
N THR A 626 -13.62 33.68 0.45
CA THR A 626 -13.89 32.21 0.51
C THR A 626 -13.21 31.63 1.74
N MET A 627 -13.89 30.73 2.46
CA MET A 627 -13.30 30.06 3.63
C MET A 627 -12.10 29.20 3.21
N LEU A 628 -11.03 29.20 3.99
CA LEU A 628 -9.79 28.47 3.67
C LEU A 628 -10.04 26.94 3.62
N GLU A 629 -10.99 26.42 4.41
CA GLU A 629 -11.40 25.01 4.41
C GLU A 629 -11.71 24.51 2.98
N GLN A 630 -12.30 25.33 2.13
CA GLN A 630 -12.62 24.94 0.75
C GLN A 630 -11.39 24.63 -0.12
N TYR A 631 -10.21 24.98 0.34
CA TYR A 631 -8.92 24.70 -0.31
C TYR A 631 -8.08 23.67 0.45
N SER A 632 -8.61 23.02 1.49
CA SER A 632 -7.90 22.04 2.33
C SER A 632 -7.60 20.72 1.62
N ARG A 633 -8.22 20.46 0.46
CA ARG A 633 -8.05 19.21 -0.31
C ARG A 633 -7.32 19.46 -1.63
N PRO A 634 -5.97 19.39 -1.66
CA PRO A 634 -5.16 19.57 -2.85
C PRO A 634 -5.53 18.60 -3.97
N ARG A 635 -5.48 19.09 -5.23
CA ARG A 635 -5.64 18.26 -6.44
C ARG A 635 -4.55 18.60 -7.44
N GLN A 636 -3.97 17.60 -8.11
CA GLN A 636 -2.89 17.78 -9.09
C GLN A 636 -3.28 18.72 -10.26
N ASN A 637 -4.52 18.66 -10.70
CA ASN A 637 -5.02 19.50 -11.81
C ASN A 637 -5.56 20.87 -11.34
N GLY A 638 -5.28 21.24 -10.08
CA GLY A 638 -5.81 22.44 -9.48
C GLY A 638 -7.33 22.41 -9.26
N VAL A 639 -7.86 23.48 -8.65
CA VAL A 639 -9.30 23.68 -8.49
C VAL A 639 -9.67 25.10 -8.91
N ASN A 640 -10.90 25.31 -9.33
CA ASN A 640 -11.43 26.65 -9.57
C ASN A 640 -11.54 27.39 -8.25
N ALA A 641 -10.84 28.51 -8.13
CA ALA A 641 -10.82 29.35 -6.93
C ALA A 641 -11.80 30.51 -7.02
N ILE A 642 -12.03 31.05 -8.23
CA ILE A 642 -12.97 32.12 -8.53
C ILE A 642 -13.44 31.98 -9.99
N ALA A 643 -14.69 32.28 -10.28
CA ALA A 643 -15.16 32.40 -11.65
C ALA A 643 -14.85 33.81 -12.17
N ILE A 644 -14.00 33.92 -13.17
CA ILE A 644 -13.56 35.19 -13.77
C ILE A 644 -14.47 35.54 -14.92
N ARG A 645 -14.80 36.85 -15.05
CA ARG A 645 -15.56 37.40 -16.18
C ARG A 645 -14.65 37.48 -17.42
N GLU A 646 -15.25 37.61 -18.59
CA GLU A 646 -14.53 37.85 -19.84
C GLU A 646 -13.71 39.14 -19.71
N ASP A 647 -12.44 39.13 -20.13
CA ASP A 647 -11.44 40.20 -20.04
C ASP A 647 -11.01 40.68 -18.62
N ASP A 648 -11.51 40.03 -17.53
CA ASP A 648 -11.04 40.26 -16.17
C ASP A 648 -9.95 39.28 -15.79
N ARG A 649 -9.21 39.57 -14.73
CA ARG A 649 -8.15 38.67 -14.19
C ARG A 649 -7.95 38.88 -12.68
N VAL A 650 -7.46 37.88 -11.99
CA VAL A 650 -7.04 38.00 -10.59
C VAL A 650 -5.79 38.87 -10.52
N ILE A 651 -5.78 39.86 -9.66
CA ILE A 651 -4.64 40.75 -9.41
C ILE A 651 -3.96 40.40 -8.09
N GLU A 652 -4.73 40.19 -7.03
CA GLU A 652 -4.17 39.96 -5.68
C GLU A 652 -5.02 38.94 -4.95
N VAL A 653 -4.37 38.12 -4.13
CA VAL A 653 -5.02 37.19 -3.20
C VAL A 653 -4.35 37.33 -1.84
N ARG A 654 -5.15 37.44 -0.77
CA ARG A 654 -4.66 37.56 0.59
C ARG A 654 -5.42 36.63 1.53
N MET A 655 -4.75 36.20 2.58
CA MET A 655 -5.37 35.45 3.66
C MET A 655 -5.76 36.40 4.80
N THR A 656 -6.97 36.22 5.34
CA THR A 656 -7.49 37.03 6.44
C THR A 656 -8.11 36.14 7.52
N ASN A 657 -8.25 36.67 8.73
CA ASN A 657 -8.83 35.97 9.88
C ASN A 657 -10.31 36.33 10.17
N GLY A 658 -10.95 37.11 9.29
CA GLY A 658 -12.34 37.55 9.47
C GLY A 658 -12.52 38.96 10.03
N ASP A 659 -11.46 39.58 10.58
CA ASP A 659 -11.47 40.86 11.25
C ASP A 659 -10.46 41.87 10.67
N ASN A 660 -10.22 41.80 9.37
CA ASN A 660 -9.26 42.69 8.71
C ASN A 660 -9.96 43.84 8.00
N GLU A 661 -9.25 44.96 7.84
CA GLU A 661 -9.64 46.04 6.97
C GLU A 661 -9.05 45.89 5.58
N ILE A 662 -9.85 46.05 4.56
CA ILE A 662 -9.47 45.89 3.16
C ILE A 662 -9.37 47.28 2.53
N ILE A 663 -8.23 47.52 1.84
CA ILE A 663 -8.03 48.72 1.03
C ILE A 663 -7.72 48.28 -0.41
N ILE A 664 -8.52 48.74 -1.37
CA ILE A 664 -8.36 48.52 -2.81
C ILE A 664 -7.98 49.83 -3.47
N ALA A 665 -6.96 49.82 -4.33
CA ALA A 665 -6.56 51.03 -5.04
C ALA A 665 -6.61 50.83 -6.56
N ASN A 666 -6.99 51.85 -7.29
CA ASN A 666 -7.04 51.90 -8.75
C ASN A 666 -5.87 52.72 -9.34
N ARG A 667 -5.67 52.56 -10.63
CA ARG A 667 -4.58 53.19 -11.40
C ARG A 667 -4.71 54.71 -11.45
N ASN A 668 -5.94 55.24 -11.35
CA ASN A 668 -6.21 56.68 -11.34
C ASN A 668 -6.00 57.33 -9.96
N GLY A 669 -5.32 56.62 -9.01
CA GLY A 669 -4.88 57.18 -7.73
C GLY A 669 -6.01 57.35 -6.71
N ARG A 670 -7.03 56.51 -6.74
CA ARG A 670 -8.08 56.43 -5.72
C ARG A 670 -7.96 55.11 -4.94
N ALA A 671 -8.37 55.14 -3.66
CA ALA A 671 -8.46 53.95 -2.84
C ALA A 671 -9.75 53.96 -2.00
N ILE A 672 -10.31 52.77 -1.79
CA ILE A 672 -11.47 52.54 -0.95
C ILE A 672 -11.10 51.67 0.23
N ARG A 673 -11.51 52.06 1.45
CA ARG A 673 -11.34 51.30 2.68
C ARG A 673 -12.66 50.83 3.22
N PHE A 674 -12.77 49.57 3.55
CA PHE A 674 -13.94 48.96 4.19
C PHE A 674 -13.53 47.74 5.01
N HIS A 675 -14.37 47.36 5.98
CA HIS A 675 -14.14 46.18 6.81
C HIS A 675 -14.51 44.92 6.03
N GLU A 676 -13.75 43.82 6.20
CA GLU A 676 -13.98 42.58 5.43
C GLU A 676 -15.34 41.89 5.69
N SER A 677 -16.02 42.22 6.81
CA SER A 677 -17.38 41.77 7.09
C SER A 677 -18.41 42.25 6.02
N ALA A 678 -18.10 43.34 5.31
CA ALA A 678 -18.91 43.82 4.18
C ALA A 678 -18.91 42.83 2.99
N VAL A 679 -18.00 41.87 2.96
CA VAL A 679 -17.90 40.81 1.97
C VAL A 679 -18.29 39.48 2.61
N ARG A 680 -19.46 38.94 2.23
CA ARG A 680 -19.91 37.66 2.71
C ARG A 680 -19.00 36.55 2.19
N ALA A 681 -18.80 35.47 2.97
CA ALA A 681 -18.12 34.26 2.50
C ALA A 681 -18.93 33.59 1.38
N MET A 682 -18.26 33.16 0.32
CA MET A 682 -18.85 32.58 -0.90
C MET A 682 -18.08 31.31 -1.29
N GLY A 683 -18.77 30.41 -2.00
CA GLY A 683 -18.15 29.18 -2.53
C GLY A 683 -17.10 29.46 -3.62
N ARG A 684 -16.24 28.51 -3.90
CA ARG A 684 -15.13 28.61 -4.87
C ARG A 684 -15.54 29.06 -6.26
N THR A 685 -16.69 28.62 -6.75
CA THR A 685 -17.18 28.89 -8.11
C THR A 685 -17.93 30.21 -8.25
N ALA A 686 -18.07 31.03 -7.19
CA ALA A 686 -18.67 32.33 -7.25
C ALA A 686 -17.76 33.35 -7.94
N THR A 687 -18.36 34.33 -8.65
CA THR A 687 -17.63 35.44 -9.30
C THR A 687 -17.20 36.51 -8.30
N GLY A 688 -17.92 36.67 -7.19
CA GLY A 688 -17.64 37.69 -6.21
C GLY A 688 -18.66 38.87 -6.31
N VAL A 689 -18.34 39.95 -5.61
CA VAL A 689 -19.16 41.17 -5.54
C VAL A 689 -18.33 42.41 -5.89
N ARG A 690 -18.94 43.51 -6.23
CA ARG A 690 -18.23 44.75 -6.51
C ARG A 690 -17.53 45.27 -5.25
N GLY A 691 -16.20 45.34 -5.29
CA GLY A 691 -15.35 45.90 -4.25
C GLY A 691 -15.14 47.40 -4.43
N MET A 692 -14.80 47.82 -5.64
CA MET A 692 -14.58 49.23 -6.01
C MET A 692 -15.25 49.53 -7.36
N THR A 693 -15.74 50.77 -7.53
CA THR A 693 -16.22 51.24 -8.84
C THR A 693 -15.07 52.02 -9.51
N LEU A 694 -14.70 51.59 -10.70
CA LEU A 694 -13.69 52.24 -11.53
C LEU A 694 -14.28 53.43 -12.33
N ASP A 695 -13.41 54.30 -12.83
CA ASP A 695 -13.85 55.38 -13.72
C ASP A 695 -14.16 54.86 -15.14
N GLU A 696 -15.11 55.48 -15.84
CA GLU A 696 -15.61 54.98 -17.14
C GLU A 696 -14.72 55.38 -18.34
N ASP A 697 -13.47 55.75 -18.09
CA ASP A 697 -12.49 56.14 -19.12
C ASP A 697 -11.90 54.96 -19.93
N GLY A 698 -12.27 53.70 -19.55
CA GLY A 698 -11.84 52.48 -20.22
C GLY A 698 -10.35 52.11 -19.99
N VAL A 699 -9.63 52.91 -19.20
CA VAL A 699 -8.19 52.78 -18.92
C VAL A 699 -7.94 52.49 -17.42
N ASP A 700 -8.94 52.72 -16.57
CA ASP A 700 -8.84 52.53 -15.14
C ASP A 700 -8.92 51.02 -14.75
N GLU A 701 -8.05 50.58 -13.89
CA GLU A 701 -7.98 49.22 -13.39
C GLU A 701 -7.55 49.22 -11.93
N VAL A 702 -7.90 48.18 -11.18
CA VAL A 702 -7.35 47.91 -9.85
C VAL A 702 -5.89 47.50 -9.99
N ILE A 703 -5.00 48.11 -9.18
CA ILE A 703 -3.56 47.84 -9.18
C ILE A 703 -3.10 46.99 -7.98
N GLY A 704 -3.92 46.89 -6.95
CA GLY A 704 -3.60 46.08 -5.78
C GLY A 704 -4.63 46.18 -4.67
N MET A 705 -4.56 45.22 -3.78
CA MET A 705 -5.35 45.12 -2.56
C MET A 705 -4.42 44.86 -1.36
N VAL A 706 -4.67 45.54 -0.26
CA VAL A 706 -4.00 45.26 1.01
C VAL A 706 -5.02 44.93 2.08
N CYS A 707 -4.65 44.01 2.95
CA CYS A 707 -5.42 43.64 4.13
C CYS A 707 -4.63 44.14 5.34
N VAL A 708 -5.22 45.00 6.13
CA VAL A 708 -4.61 45.63 7.30
C VAL A 708 -5.07 44.87 8.54
N LYS A 709 -4.12 44.44 9.33
CA LYS A 709 -4.38 43.70 10.60
C LYS A 709 -4.38 44.66 11.78
N ASP A 710 -3.39 45.55 11.80
CA ASP A 710 -3.18 46.51 12.86
C ASP A 710 -3.19 47.94 12.31
N PRO A 711 -4.34 48.62 12.31
CA PRO A 711 -4.47 49.97 11.80
C PRO A 711 -3.62 51.04 12.52
N GLU A 712 -3.19 50.78 13.76
CA GLU A 712 -2.43 51.76 14.56
C GLU A 712 -0.93 51.73 14.21
N ASN A 713 -0.37 50.55 13.88
CA ASN A 713 1.06 50.37 13.59
C ASN A 713 1.39 50.28 12.11
N GLU A 714 0.38 50.03 11.25
CA GLU A 714 0.58 49.95 9.81
C GLU A 714 0.30 51.29 9.12
N SER A 715 0.96 51.53 8.00
CA SER A 715 0.71 52.68 7.12
C SER A 715 0.63 52.25 5.65
N ILE A 716 -0.03 53.04 4.81
CA ILE A 716 -0.20 52.76 3.40
C ILE A 716 0.87 53.43 2.59
N MET A 717 1.69 52.61 1.92
CA MET A 717 2.69 53.08 0.97
C MET A 717 2.11 52.98 -0.45
N VAL A 718 2.22 54.04 -1.22
CA VAL A 718 1.80 54.11 -2.64
C VAL A 718 2.99 54.56 -3.50
N VAL A 719 3.12 53.95 -4.69
CA VAL A 719 4.20 54.27 -5.65
C VAL A 719 3.62 54.44 -7.04
N SER A 720 4.09 55.44 -7.77
CA SER A 720 3.63 55.81 -9.11
C SER A 720 4.65 55.47 -10.21
N GLU A 721 4.24 55.43 -11.46
CA GLU A 721 5.03 55.09 -12.63
C GLU A 721 6.36 55.87 -12.78
N GLN A 722 6.36 57.16 -12.42
CA GLN A 722 7.52 58.04 -12.53
C GLN A 722 8.41 58.05 -11.27
N GLY A 723 8.24 57.02 -10.38
CA GLY A 723 9.07 56.87 -9.21
C GLY A 723 8.76 57.81 -8.05
N TYR A 724 7.58 58.43 -8.01
CA TYR A 724 7.05 59.14 -6.88
C TYR A 724 6.27 58.21 -5.97
N GLY A 725 6.44 58.41 -4.65
CA GLY A 725 5.71 57.63 -3.68
C GLY A 725 5.58 58.36 -2.36
N LYS A 726 4.72 57.84 -1.52
CA LYS A 726 4.50 58.37 -0.18
C LYS A 726 3.92 57.34 0.73
N ARG A 727 4.02 57.64 2.00
CA ARG A 727 3.42 56.88 3.09
C ARG A 727 2.30 57.70 3.70
N SER A 728 1.17 57.12 3.99
CA SER A 728 -0.01 57.78 4.61
C SER A 728 -0.55 56.91 5.73
N GLU A 729 -1.06 57.54 6.77
CA GLU A 729 -1.71 56.82 7.86
C GLU A 729 -3.00 56.19 7.39
N ILE A 730 -3.36 55.06 7.96
CA ILE A 730 -4.55 54.31 7.59
C ILE A 730 -5.83 55.10 7.92
N GLU A 731 -5.79 55.89 9.00
CA GLU A 731 -6.90 56.72 9.42
C GLU A 731 -7.24 57.84 8.43
N ASP A 732 -6.29 58.28 7.60
CA ASP A 732 -6.58 59.22 6.50
C ASP A 732 -7.61 58.65 5.48
N TYR A 733 -7.77 57.31 5.43
CA TYR A 733 -8.75 56.64 4.58
C TYR A 733 -10.01 56.37 5.38
N ARG A 734 -11.06 57.14 5.14
CA ARG A 734 -12.35 56.91 5.81
C ARG A 734 -12.90 55.53 5.54
N LYS A 735 -13.44 54.89 6.57
CA LYS A 735 -14.19 53.62 6.39
C LYS A 735 -15.49 53.89 5.63
N THR A 736 -15.76 53.13 4.59
CA THR A 736 -16.93 53.23 3.75
C THR A 736 -17.52 51.85 3.47
N ASN A 737 -18.70 51.80 2.85
CA ASN A 737 -19.18 50.54 2.30
C ASN A 737 -18.44 50.24 1.02
N ARG A 738 -18.28 48.91 0.72
CA ARG A 738 -17.68 48.43 -0.53
C ARG A 738 -18.45 48.96 -1.75
N GLY A 739 -17.80 48.97 -2.91
CA GLY A 739 -18.44 49.28 -4.20
C GLY A 739 -18.49 50.80 -4.55
N GLY A 740 -17.94 51.66 -3.69
CA GLY A 740 -17.79 53.11 -3.98
C GLY A 740 -16.58 53.40 -4.87
N LYS A 741 -16.48 54.68 -5.33
CA LYS A 741 -15.34 55.20 -6.13
C LYS A 741 -14.07 55.44 -5.29
N GLY A 742 -14.17 55.39 -3.96
CA GLY A 742 -13.03 55.62 -3.04
C GLY A 742 -12.64 57.09 -2.94
N VAL A 743 -11.54 57.35 -2.21
CA VAL A 743 -10.95 58.68 -1.98
C VAL A 743 -9.60 58.77 -2.70
N LYS A 744 -9.13 59.98 -2.99
CA LYS A 744 -7.80 60.17 -3.57
C LYS A 744 -6.72 59.64 -2.61
N THR A 745 -5.84 58.75 -3.11
CA THR A 745 -4.67 58.24 -2.41
C THR A 745 -3.36 58.85 -2.92
N LEU A 746 -3.33 59.31 -4.18
CA LEU A 746 -2.20 60.02 -4.76
C LEU A 746 -2.76 61.10 -5.69
N ASN A 747 -2.14 62.27 -5.73
CA ASN A 747 -2.49 63.30 -6.71
C ASN A 747 -1.75 62.99 -8.03
N ILE A 748 -2.47 62.40 -9.01
CA ILE A 748 -1.94 62.04 -10.31
C ILE A 748 -1.75 63.30 -11.15
N THR A 749 -0.53 63.48 -11.66
CA THR A 749 -0.13 64.56 -12.57
C THR A 749 0.80 64.03 -13.63
N GLU A 750 1.09 64.75 -14.72
CA GLU A 750 2.09 64.35 -15.72
C GLU A 750 3.47 64.03 -15.09
N LYS A 751 3.82 64.68 -13.98
CA LYS A 751 5.05 64.50 -13.25
C LYS A 751 5.10 63.20 -12.45
N THR A 752 3.99 62.75 -11.85
CA THR A 752 3.92 61.55 -11.05
C THR A 752 3.63 60.33 -11.89
N GLY A 753 2.94 60.47 -13.01
CA GLY A 753 2.38 59.29 -13.71
C GLY A 753 1.24 58.64 -12.91
N LYS A 754 0.71 57.54 -13.41
CA LYS A 754 -0.36 56.75 -12.80
C LYS A 754 0.15 55.92 -11.63
N LEU A 755 -0.74 55.47 -10.77
CA LEU A 755 -0.40 54.62 -9.64
C LEU A 755 -0.04 53.19 -10.11
N VAL A 756 1.00 52.60 -9.56
CA VAL A 756 1.51 51.27 -9.89
C VAL A 756 1.38 50.28 -8.74
N ALA A 757 1.60 50.70 -7.52
CA ALA A 757 1.58 49.81 -6.36
C ALA A 757 0.98 50.46 -5.13
N ILE A 758 0.33 49.63 -4.31
CA ILE A 758 -0.11 49.91 -2.95
C ILE A 758 0.37 48.76 -2.05
N LYS A 759 0.99 49.09 -0.90
CA LYS A 759 1.46 48.14 0.10
C LYS A 759 1.14 48.64 1.52
N SER A 760 0.79 47.72 2.42
CA SER A 760 0.77 48.01 3.85
C SER A 760 2.18 47.76 4.39
N VAL A 761 2.74 48.76 5.13
CA VAL A 761 4.10 48.79 5.62
C VAL A 761 4.18 49.27 7.07
N THR A 762 5.22 48.78 7.77
CA THR A 762 5.63 49.28 9.10
C THR A 762 7.00 49.94 9.00
N ASP A 763 7.46 50.55 10.07
CA ASP A 763 8.81 51.19 10.14
C ASP A 763 9.95 50.16 10.00
N GLU A 764 9.68 48.90 10.32
CA GLU A 764 10.62 47.77 10.25
C GLU A 764 10.72 47.16 8.83
N ASN A 765 10.06 47.74 7.85
CA ASN A 765 10.08 47.21 6.50
C ASN A 765 11.02 48.01 5.61
N ASP A 766 11.55 47.32 4.61
CA ASP A 766 12.23 47.91 3.47
C ASP A 766 11.37 47.73 2.21
N LEU A 767 11.51 48.63 1.27
CA LEU A 767 10.92 48.56 -0.05
C LEU A 767 11.97 48.28 -1.08
N MET A 768 11.69 47.25 -1.90
CA MET A 768 12.42 47.03 -3.15
C MET A 768 11.59 47.56 -4.31
N ILE A 769 12.08 48.56 -4.96
CA ILE A 769 11.47 49.20 -6.14
C ILE A 769 12.25 48.73 -7.37
N ILE A 770 11.56 48.21 -8.35
CA ILE A 770 12.14 47.63 -9.56
C ILE A 770 11.55 48.33 -10.77
N ASN A 771 12.40 48.89 -11.61
CA ASN A 771 11.95 49.49 -12.86
C ASN A 771 11.79 48.49 -14.00
N LYS A 772 11.18 48.90 -15.12
CA LYS A 772 10.94 48.01 -16.29
C LYS A 772 12.25 47.55 -16.95
N SER A 773 13.36 48.24 -16.79
CA SER A 773 14.68 47.85 -17.25
C SER A 773 15.45 46.93 -16.28
N GLY A 774 14.83 46.49 -15.17
CA GLY A 774 15.41 45.56 -14.21
C GLY A 774 16.34 46.15 -13.15
N ILE A 775 16.43 47.49 -13.06
CA ILE A 775 17.22 48.16 -12.00
C ILE A 775 16.44 48.17 -10.71
N THR A 776 17.06 47.71 -9.66
CA THR A 776 16.44 47.59 -8.34
C THR A 776 17.06 48.59 -7.35
N ILE A 777 16.23 49.28 -6.58
CA ILE A 777 16.60 50.10 -5.44
C ILE A 777 15.94 49.57 -4.18
N ARG A 778 16.71 49.48 -3.08
CA ARG A 778 16.23 49.18 -1.72
C ARG A 778 16.17 50.46 -0.91
N LEU A 779 15.02 50.73 -0.32
CA LEU A 779 14.76 51.91 0.51
C LEU A 779 14.19 51.48 1.85
N LYS A 780 14.63 52.06 2.97
CA LYS A 780 14.00 51.89 4.26
C LYS A 780 12.68 52.64 4.31
N VAL A 781 11.62 52.01 4.78
CA VAL A 781 10.28 52.62 4.91
C VAL A 781 10.32 53.79 5.88
N GLN A 782 11.10 53.70 6.96
CA GLN A 782 11.27 54.80 7.94
C GLN A 782 11.79 56.10 7.32
N ASP A 783 12.54 56.04 6.21
CA ASP A 783 13.06 57.22 5.50
C ASP A 783 12.01 57.96 4.67
N VAL A 784 10.86 57.32 4.46
CA VAL A 784 9.75 57.90 3.67
C VAL A 784 8.78 58.60 4.62
N ARG A 785 8.64 59.89 4.43
CA ARG A 785 7.76 60.73 5.29
C ARG A 785 6.28 60.28 5.19
N ILE A 786 5.64 60.29 6.34
CA ILE A 786 4.17 60.20 6.42
C ILE A 786 3.56 61.53 5.91
N MET A 787 2.67 61.42 4.96
CA MET A 787 2.03 62.58 4.33
C MET A 787 0.53 62.33 4.09
N GLY A 788 -0.26 63.38 4.12
CA GLY A 788 -1.66 63.31 3.86
C GLY A 788 -1.97 62.65 2.46
N ARG A 789 -3.06 61.87 2.40
CA ARG A 789 -3.42 61.00 1.26
C ARG A 789 -3.55 61.73 -0.11
N ALA A 790 -3.86 63.04 -0.16
CA ALA A 790 -4.12 63.80 -1.40
C ALA A 790 -2.85 64.48 -1.97
N THR A 791 -1.66 64.25 -1.41
CA THR A 791 -0.41 64.84 -1.87
C THR A 791 0.21 64.13 -3.07
N GLN A 792 1.21 64.73 -3.74
CA GLN A 792 1.94 64.11 -4.88
C GLN A 792 3.02 63.12 -4.44
N GLY A 793 3.35 63.08 -3.13
CA GLY A 793 4.47 62.30 -2.60
C GLY A 793 5.84 62.90 -2.85
N VAL A 794 6.87 62.14 -2.55
CA VAL A 794 8.31 62.45 -2.74
C VAL A 794 8.88 61.56 -3.83
N ARG A 795 9.99 61.96 -4.43
CA ARG A 795 10.69 61.13 -5.41
C ARG A 795 11.46 60.04 -4.67
N LEU A 796 11.13 58.79 -4.93
CA LEU A 796 11.78 57.59 -4.37
C LEU A 796 12.98 57.17 -5.20
N ILE A 797 12.85 57.28 -6.53
CA ILE A 797 13.89 56.96 -7.51
C ILE A 797 13.92 58.01 -8.62
N ASN A 798 15.09 58.29 -9.14
CA ASN A 798 15.26 59.20 -10.27
C ASN A 798 15.33 58.46 -11.63
N LEU A 799 14.26 58.50 -12.37
CA LEU A 799 14.08 57.84 -13.67
C LEU A 799 14.28 58.77 -14.89
N GLU A 800 14.36 60.10 -14.66
CA GLU A 800 14.39 61.12 -15.74
C GLU A 800 15.53 60.92 -16.75
N LYS A 801 16.72 60.48 -16.29
CA LYS A 801 17.88 60.29 -17.14
C LYS A 801 17.80 59.06 -18.07
N ARG A 802 16.84 58.13 -17.86
CA ARG A 802 16.74 56.87 -18.58
C ARG A 802 15.40 56.64 -19.29
N ASN A 803 14.48 57.57 -19.17
CA ASN A 803 13.12 57.45 -19.73
C ASN A 803 12.43 56.10 -19.38
N ASP A 804 12.59 55.66 -18.14
CA ASP A 804 12.12 54.37 -17.63
C ASP A 804 10.93 54.57 -16.66
N GLN A 805 10.25 53.49 -16.36
CA GLN A 805 9.06 53.44 -15.45
C GLN A 805 9.22 52.39 -14.40
N ILE A 806 8.53 52.53 -13.27
CA ILE A 806 8.45 51.48 -12.23
C ILE A 806 7.70 50.30 -12.77
N GLY A 807 8.27 49.10 -12.63
CA GLY A 807 7.67 47.81 -13.00
C GLY A 807 6.99 47.13 -11.81
N SER A 808 7.66 47.06 -10.66
CA SER A 808 7.16 46.34 -9.48
C SER A 808 7.68 46.95 -8.17
N VAL A 809 6.95 46.76 -7.08
CA VAL A 809 7.32 47.18 -5.72
C VAL A 809 7.07 46.04 -4.74
N CYS A 810 8.12 45.59 -4.08
CA CYS A 810 8.06 44.49 -3.10
C CYS A 810 8.36 45.04 -1.68
N LYS A 811 7.67 44.48 -0.69
CA LYS A 811 7.96 44.72 0.72
C LYS A 811 8.91 43.62 1.24
N VAL A 812 9.97 44.05 1.91
CA VAL A 812 10.97 43.17 2.53
C VAL A 812 11.10 43.55 4.01
N MET A 813 11.35 42.57 4.87
CA MET A 813 11.66 42.84 6.26
C MET A 813 13.05 43.50 6.32
N THR A 814 13.22 44.55 7.14
CA THR A 814 14.52 45.13 7.41
C THR A 814 15.36 44.10 8.14
N GLU A 815 16.58 43.82 7.67
CA GLU A 815 17.57 43.12 8.46
C GLU A 815 17.96 44.03 9.64
N THR A 816 17.33 43.82 10.79
CA THR A 816 17.78 44.44 12.02
C THR A 816 19.13 43.82 12.38
N GLU A 817 20.13 44.70 12.57
CA GLU A 817 21.39 44.32 13.16
C GLU A 817 21.10 43.74 14.54
N ASP A 818 21.67 42.56 14.77
CA ASP A 818 21.71 41.94 16.10
C ASP A 818 20.42 42.06 16.92
N GLU A 819 19.66 41.02 16.80
CA GLU A 819 19.07 40.39 17.97
C GLU A 819 18.66 39.01 17.53
N GLU A 820 19.34 38.02 18.11
CA GLU A 820 18.58 37.20 19.03
C GLU A 820 17.07 37.27 18.66
N LEU A 821 16.67 36.59 17.62
CA LEU A 821 15.43 35.88 17.71
C LEU A 821 15.62 35.03 18.95
N SER A 822 15.51 35.70 20.09
CA SER A 822 15.53 35.13 21.39
C SER A 822 14.45 34.05 21.33
N GLU A 823 14.80 32.93 21.84
CA GLU A 823 13.85 31.82 22.13
C GLU A 823 12.57 32.30 22.80
N GLU A 824 12.56 33.52 23.40
CA GLU A 824 11.39 34.16 24.03
C GLU A 824 10.26 34.55 23.05
N THR A 825 10.55 34.95 21.80
CA THR A 825 9.49 35.29 20.83
C THR A 825 8.89 34.02 20.16
N LEU A 826 9.62 32.91 20.18
CA LEU A 826 9.11 31.58 19.78
C LEU A 826 8.36 30.89 20.93
N LEU A 827 8.66 31.24 22.20
CA LEU A 827 8.00 30.68 23.39
C LEU A 827 6.67 31.38 23.73
N THR A 828 6.46 32.61 23.29
CA THR A 828 5.18 33.32 23.51
C THR A 828 4.08 32.94 22.55
N GLU A 829 4.38 32.25 21.43
CA GLU A 829 3.36 31.64 20.56
C GLU A 829 3.17 30.14 20.81
N ALA A 830 3.94 29.52 21.70
CA ALA A 830 3.85 28.09 22.05
C ALA A 830 3.44 27.83 23.51
N GLY A 831 3.02 28.83 24.23
CA GLY A 831 2.67 28.68 25.64
C GLY A 831 1.21 28.62 25.93
N GLU A 832 0.63 27.41 25.93
CA GLU A 832 -0.32 26.97 26.97
C GLU A 832 -0.55 25.46 26.80
N GLY A 833 -0.02 24.70 27.76
CA GLY A 833 -0.47 23.32 27.98
C GLY A 833 0.57 22.24 28.05
N THR A 834 1.46 22.25 29.05
CA THR A 834 2.01 20.99 29.54
C THR A 834 2.37 21.15 31.03
N VAL A 835 1.66 20.37 31.81
CA VAL A 835 1.89 20.19 33.25
C VAL A 835 3.18 19.40 33.45
N ILE A 836 4.09 19.98 34.21
CA ILE A 836 5.33 19.33 34.68
C ILE A 836 4.97 18.45 35.86
N ILE A 837 5.30 17.18 35.77
CA ILE A 837 5.42 16.30 36.93
C ILE A 837 6.92 16.14 37.20
N GLU A 838 7.37 16.73 38.30
CA GLU A 838 8.67 16.46 38.90
C GLU A 838 8.62 15.07 39.55
N ASP A 839 9.57 14.21 39.23
CA ASP A 839 9.95 13.09 40.09
C ASP A 839 11.47 13.09 40.26
N ASP A 840 11.85 13.46 41.50
CA ASP A 840 13.18 13.33 42.09
C ASP A 840 13.63 11.86 42.10
N MET A 841 14.77 11.56 41.55
CA MET A 841 15.61 10.45 42.07
C MET A 841 17.09 10.76 41.89
N ASP A 842 17.69 11.18 43.00
CA ASP A 842 19.12 11.10 43.29
C ASP A 842 19.64 9.67 43.15
N ILE A 843 20.67 9.45 42.35
CA ILE A 843 21.56 8.28 42.51
C ILE A 843 23.01 8.74 42.53
N ASN A 844 23.58 8.60 43.68
CA ASN A 844 24.99 8.76 43.98
C ASN A 844 25.90 7.86 43.13
N LEU A 845 26.93 8.43 42.57
CA LEU A 845 28.12 7.76 42.05
C LEU A 845 29.11 7.58 43.18
N GLU A 846 29.32 6.37 43.63
CA GLU A 846 30.56 6.01 44.33
C GLU A 846 31.44 5.19 43.39
N THR A 847 32.63 5.74 43.20
CA THR A 847 33.81 5.10 42.61
C THR A 847 34.42 4.10 43.57
N THR A 848 34.72 2.88 43.11
CA THR A 848 35.82 2.09 43.64
C THR A 848 36.56 1.37 42.51
N SER A 849 37.83 1.58 42.51
CA SER A 849 38.87 0.98 41.69
C SER A 849 39.24 -0.42 42.21
N GLU A 850 39.97 -1.21 41.31
CA GLU A 850 40.79 -2.42 41.58
C GLU A 850 40.01 -3.74 41.60
N GLU A 851 40.30 -4.69 40.71
CA GLU A 851 41.47 -5.39 40.15
C GLU A 851 41.15 -5.97 38.76
#